data_833397f6c5c8947368de8769140c3fbb
#
_entry.id   833397f6c5c8947368de8769140c3fbb
#
_cell.length_a   1.000
_cell.length_b   1.000
_cell.length_c   1.000
_cell.angle_alpha   90.00
_cell.angle_beta   90.00
_cell.angle_gamma   90.00
#
_symmetry.space_group_name_H-M   'P 1'
#
loop_
_entity.id
_entity.type
_entity.pdbx_description
1 polymer ?
#
loop_
_entity_poly.entity_id
_entity_poly.type
_entity_poly.pdbx_seq_one_letter_code
_entity_poly.pdbx_strand_id
1 'polypeptide(L)'
;VSNEPSNPAENESHSVVTEAGTGFTHFTDRAVVAIRVNGELKDLAADVVPGDRIEPVLISSPDGLNILRHSAAHVLAQAVQQINPEAKLGIGPPVTDGFYYDFDVEEPFTPEAMKALEKAMDRIVRQGQRFVRRVVSEEEARAELAGEPYKLELIGIKGGGAEDESVEVGGAELTIYDNVDPRSGETVWKDLCRGPHLPNTRMIGNGYALTRNAAAYWRGSEKNPQLQRVYGTAWPTKDELREHQVRLEEAARRDHRKLGHELDLFSFPDEIGSGLAVFHPKGGIIRYEIEQYMREQLLAHDYELVYTPHITKGDLFLTSGHLQWYSEGMFPPMHLDELQDEDGNVTRQGQDYYLKPMNCPFHNLIFRSRGRSYRELPLRLAEFGTVYRYEKSGTLQGLTRVRGLTQDDAHIYVAQEDVSAELTRNLEFVLQVLRDYGLDDFYLELSTNEEGNPKFVGAPEQWEEAIESLRAVAVASGLELVPDPGGAAFYGPKISVQARDAIGRTWQMSTIQLDFNQPERFELEYTASDGSKKRPVMIHRALFGSIERFFAILTEHYAGAFPVWLSPVQVVGIPIADEYLPYLEEVVGELKRSGIRAEIDYSSDRMQKKIRNATLQKVPFQMIVGEKDRDAGAVSFRFRDGTQENGIPVADAVARIREAVASKAQV
;
A
#
# COMPACT_ATOMS: atom_id res chain seq x y z
N VAL A 1 -30.60 28.97 -7.85
CA VAL A 1 -31.00 27.91 -6.91
C VAL A 1 -29.85 26.95 -6.88
N SER A 2 -29.00 27.10 -5.86
CA SER A 2 -27.78 26.32 -5.59
C SER A 2 -28.19 24.97 -4.99
N ASN A 3 -27.87 23.87 -5.68
CA ASN A 3 -27.83 22.54 -5.07
C ASN A 3 -26.41 22.34 -4.52
N GLU A 4 -26.27 22.47 -3.21
CA GLU A 4 -25.13 21.94 -2.48
C GLU A 4 -25.27 20.42 -2.38
N PRO A 5 -24.22 19.62 -2.62
CA PRO A 5 -24.24 18.19 -2.33
C PRO A 5 -24.13 18.00 -0.82
N SER A 6 -25.14 17.38 -0.23
CA SER A 6 -25.15 16.96 1.16
C SER A 6 -24.02 15.99 1.45
N ASN A 7 -23.18 16.35 2.42
CA ASN A 7 -22.12 15.53 3.01
C ASN A 7 -22.74 14.25 3.64
N PRO A 8 -22.29 13.02 3.29
CA PRO A 8 -22.87 11.78 3.84
C PRO A 8 -22.38 11.41 5.25
N ALA A 9 -21.66 12.29 5.95
CA ALA A 9 -20.99 11.98 7.21
C ALA A 9 -21.73 12.41 8.50
N GLU A 10 -22.99 12.84 8.45
CA GLU A 10 -23.73 13.21 9.66
C GLU A 10 -25.17 12.68 9.62
N ASN A 11 -25.36 11.37 9.82
CA ASN A 11 -26.61 10.81 10.32
C ASN A 11 -26.37 9.48 11.06
N GLU A 12 -25.44 9.45 12.00
CA GLU A 12 -25.42 8.43 13.05
C GLU A 12 -26.49 8.82 14.07
N SER A 13 -27.74 8.39 13.85
CA SER A 13 -28.82 8.59 14.79
C SER A 13 -28.62 7.68 16.00
N HIS A 14 -27.91 8.19 17.02
CA HIS A 14 -27.87 7.56 18.32
C HIS A 14 -29.26 7.52 18.91
N SER A 15 -29.75 6.35 19.33
CA SER A 15 -30.96 6.23 20.12
C SER A 15 -30.61 5.70 21.53
N VAL A 16 -31.20 6.36 22.54
CA VAL A 16 -31.11 5.85 23.91
C VAL A 16 -32.26 4.89 24.12
N VAL A 17 -31.94 3.68 24.59
CA VAL A 17 -32.93 2.65 24.87
C VAL A 17 -33.84 3.07 26.03
N THR A 18 -35.13 3.04 25.80
CA THR A 18 -36.16 3.35 26.82
C THR A 18 -36.82 2.10 27.38
N GLU A 19 -36.87 1.02 26.62
CA GLU A 19 -37.45 -0.27 27.02
C GLU A 19 -36.45 -1.39 26.75
N ALA A 20 -36.32 -2.34 27.67
CA ALA A 20 -35.44 -3.51 27.48
C ALA A 20 -35.92 -4.38 26.31
N GLY A 21 -34.96 -4.92 25.56
CA GLY A 21 -35.22 -5.76 24.41
C GLY A 21 -33.95 -6.26 23.76
N THR A 22 -34.02 -6.53 22.47
CA THR A 22 -32.85 -6.87 21.66
C THR A 22 -32.70 -5.85 20.52
N GLY A 23 -31.57 -5.87 19.81
CA GLY A 23 -31.41 -5.04 18.63
C GLY A 23 -32.55 -5.21 17.60
N PHE A 24 -33.10 -6.41 17.47
CA PHE A 24 -34.26 -6.67 16.60
C PHE A 24 -35.52 -5.90 16.98
N THR A 25 -35.71 -5.59 18.26
CA THR A 25 -36.88 -4.82 18.71
C THR A 25 -36.74 -3.33 18.42
N HIS A 26 -35.53 -2.84 18.29
CA HIS A 26 -35.23 -1.43 18.07
C HIS A 26 -34.99 -1.11 16.59
N PHE A 27 -34.47 -2.06 15.81
CA PHE A 27 -34.15 -1.86 14.39
C PHE A 27 -34.87 -2.91 13.55
N THR A 28 -35.84 -2.45 12.73
CA THR A 28 -36.66 -3.29 11.83
C THR A 28 -36.18 -3.29 10.38
N ASP A 29 -35.21 -2.41 10.05
CA ASP A 29 -34.61 -2.37 8.73
C ASP A 29 -33.76 -3.62 8.52
N ARG A 30 -34.01 -4.32 7.42
CA ARG A 30 -33.28 -5.55 7.05
C ARG A 30 -31.81 -5.30 6.67
N ALA A 31 -31.46 -4.05 6.37
CA ALA A 31 -30.09 -3.68 6.10
C ALA A 31 -29.23 -3.61 7.38
N VAL A 32 -29.87 -3.51 8.56
CA VAL A 32 -29.19 -3.54 9.86
C VAL A 32 -28.85 -4.98 10.21
N VAL A 33 -27.55 -5.27 10.41
CA VAL A 33 -27.02 -6.63 10.63
C VAL A 33 -26.45 -6.82 12.02
N ALA A 34 -26.08 -5.74 12.69
CA ALA A 34 -25.56 -5.73 14.04
C ALA A 34 -25.90 -4.39 14.73
N ILE A 35 -25.53 -4.23 15.98
CA ILE A 35 -25.66 -2.99 16.74
C ILE A 35 -24.35 -2.63 17.45
N ARG A 36 -24.12 -1.33 17.66
CA ARG A 36 -23.19 -0.87 18.69
C ARG A 36 -23.96 -0.53 19.94
N VAL A 37 -23.57 -1.09 21.07
CA VAL A 37 -24.15 -0.80 22.39
C VAL A 37 -23.06 -0.12 23.21
N ASN A 38 -23.28 1.15 23.53
CA ASN A 38 -22.31 1.97 24.27
C ASN A 38 -20.91 2.00 23.57
N GLY A 39 -20.90 1.96 22.23
CA GLY A 39 -19.69 1.92 21.41
C GLY A 39 -19.13 0.52 21.10
N GLU A 40 -19.60 -0.51 21.79
CA GLU A 40 -19.15 -1.90 21.58
C GLU A 40 -20.02 -2.60 20.52
N LEU A 41 -19.38 -3.22 19.54
CA LEU A 41 -20.04 -3.94 18.42
C LEU A 41 -20.58 -5.29 18.92
N LYS A 42 -21.90 -5.54 18.72
CA LYS A 42 -22.61 -6.72 19.17
C LYS A 42 -23.56 -7.27 18.09
N ASP A 43 -23.91 -8.56 18.25
CA ASP A 43 -24.95 -9.17 17.41
C ASP A 43 -26.26 -8.41 17.51
N LEU A 44 -27.03 -8.42 16.43
CA LEU A 44 -28.37 -7.81 16.43
C LEU A 44 -29.33 -8.49 17.44
N ALA A 45 -29.01 -9.74 17.86
CA ALA A 45 -29.76 -10.47 18.88
C ALA A 45 -29.34 -10.13 20.33
N ALA A 46 -28.32 -9.28 20.52
CA ALA A 46 -27.85 -8.91 21.85
C ALA A 46 -28.90 -8.16 22.64
N ASP A 47 -29.00 -8.46 23.95
CA ASP A 47 -29.88 -7.76 24.87
C ASP A 47 -29.42 -6.32 25.09
N VAL A 48 -30.36 -5.40 25.16
CA VAL A 48 -30.16 -3.99 25.50
C VAL A 48 -31.09 -3.59 26.62
N VAL A 49 -30.62 -2.71 27.48
CA VAL A 49 -31.35 -2.28 28.68
C VAL A 49 -31.61 -0.76 28.65
N PRO A 50 -32.63 -0.25 29.36
CA PRO A 50 -32.90 1.18 29.44
C PRO A 50 -31.64 1.96 29.88
N GLY A 51 -31.31 2.99 29.12
CA GLY A 51 -30.12 3.83 29.31
C GLY A 51 -28.97 3.52 28.36
N ASP A 52 -28.95 2.38 27.68
CA ASP A 52 -27.94 2.06 26.67
C ASP A 52 -28.07 3.01 25.46
N ARG A 53 -26.91 3.42 24.92
CA ARG A 53 -26.82 4.07 23.61
C ARG A 53 -26.66 3.00 22.55
N ILE A 54 -27.56 2.96 21.58
CA ILE A 54 -27.50 2.00 20.49
C ILE A 54 -27.41 2.70 19.13
N GLU A 55 -26.63 2.09 18.25
CA GLU A 55 -26.39 2.54 16.88
C GLU A 55 -26.57 1.35 15.92
N PRO A 56 -27.28 1.52 14.81
CA PRO A 56 -27.43 0.44 13.83
C PRO A 56 -26.16 0.27 13.01
N VAL A 57 -25.78 -0.99 12.73
CA VAL A 57 -24.70 -1.33 11.81
C VAL A 57 -25.30 -1.88 10.53
N LEU A 58 -25.14 -1.12 9.44
CA LEU A 58 -25.66 -1.50 8.13
C LEU A 58 -24.71 -2.51 7.46
N ILE A 59 -25.26 -3.44 6.68
CA ILE A 59 -24.46 -4.44 5.95
C ILE A 59 -23.46 -3.81 4.96
N SER A 60 -23.74 -2.62 4.45
CA SER A 60 -22.88 -1.86 3.53
C SER A 60 -21.80 -1.03 4.25
N SER A 61 -21.88 -0.89 5.57
CA SER A 61 -20.85 -0.19 6.35
C SER A 61 -19.57 -1.05 6.46
N PRO A 62 -18.41 -0.44 6.78
CA PRO A 62 -17.16 -1.21 6.98
C PRO A 62 -17.32 -2.36 7.99
N ASP A 63 -17.96 -2.11 9.13
CA ASP A 63 -18.22 -3.15 10.13
C ASP A 63 -19.20 -4.21 9.62
N GLY A 64 -20.27 -3.79 8.91
CA GLY A 64 -21.23 -4.72 8.32
C GLY A 64 -20.60 -5.63 7.27
N LEU A 65 -19.69 -5.10 6.46
CA LEU A 65 -18.92 -5.90 5.49
C LEU A 65 -18.00 -6.91 6.20
N ASN A 66 -17.35 -6.52 7.30
CA ASN A 66 -16.54 -7.43 8.09
C ASN A 66 -17.38 -8.55 8.70
N ILE A 67 -18.56 -8.24 9.23
CA ILE A 67 -19.52 -9.22 9.77
C ILE A 67 -20.03 -10.18 8.66
N LEU A 68 -20.32 -9.65 7.47
CA LEU A 68 -20.70 -10.45 6.31
C LEU A 68 -19.58 -11.44 5.92
N ARG A 69 -18.36 -10.98 5.82
CA ARG A 69 -17.16 -11.77 5.47
C ARG A 69 -16.87 -12.82 6.52
N HIS A 70 -16.95 -12.47 7.81
CA HIS A 70 -16.78 -13.39 8.92
C HIS A 70 -17.85 -14.48 8.91
N SER A 71 -19.10 -14.13 8.67
CA SER A 71 -20.19 -15.09 8.56
C SER A 71 -20.05 -16.00 7.34
N ALA A 72 -19.52 -15.49 6.22
CA ALA A 72 -19.19 -16.28 5.04
C ALA A 72 -18.05 -17.26 5.31
N ALA A 73 -17.03 -16.87 6.10
CA ALA A 73 -15.94 -17.74 6.55
C ALA A 73 -16.46 -18.93 7.39
N HIS A 74 -17.42 -18.69 8.29
CA HIS A 74 -18.07 -19.76 9.06
C HIS A 74 -18.88 -20.71 8.18
N VAL A 75 -19.60 -20.19 7.18
CA VAL A 75 -20.33 -21.03 6.21
C VAL A 75 -19.38 -21.86 5.36
N LEU A 76 -18.19 -21.31 5.02
CA LEU A 76 -17.13 -22.08 4.35
C LEU A 76 -16.64 -23.22 5.26
N ALA A 77 -16.35 -22.95 6.53
CA ALA A 77 -15.88 -23.95 7.48
C ALA A 77 -16.89 -25.08 7.67
N GLN A 78 -18.16 -24.74 7.83
CA GLN A 78 -19.25 -25.71 7.87
C GLN A 78 -19.34 -26.54 6.56
N ALA A 79 -19.19 -25.91 5.40
CA ALA A 79 -19.21 -26.59 4.10
C ALA A 79 -18.05 -27.57 3.95
N VAL A 80 -16.85 -27.20 4.41
CA VAL A 80 -15.68 -28.09 4.41
C VAL A 80 -15.93 -29.31 5.28
N GLN A 81 -16.38 -29.15 6.52
CA GLN A 81 -16.67 -30.30 7.41
C GLN A 81 -17.86 -31.13 6.97
N GLN A 82 -18.81 -30.57 6.23
CA GLN A 82 -19.89 -31.40 5.60
C GLN A 82 -19.36 -32.29 4.49
N ILE A 83 -18.35 -31.89 3.75
CA ILE A 83 -17.73 -32.67 2.66
C ILE A 83 -16.63 -33.58 3.22
N ASN A 84 -15.82 -33.08 4.13
CA ASN A 84 -14.74 -33.80 4.79
C ASN A 84 -14.86 -33.68 6.32
N PRO A 85 -15.54 -34.60 7.01
CA PRO A 85 -15.72 -34.53 8.45
C PRO A 85 -14.43 -34.64 9.27
N GLU A 86 -13.34 -35.14 8.69
CA GLU A 86 -12.03 -35.23 9.35
C GLU A 86 -11.22 -33.91 9.32
N ALA A 87 -11.64 -32.94 8.51
CA ALA A 87 -11.00 -31.64 8.43
C ALA A 87 -11.02 -30.92 9.79
N LYS A 88 -9.85 -30.46 10.28
CA LYS A 88 -9.74 -29.71 11.52
C LYS A 88 -9.75 -28.21 11.24
N LEU A 89 -10.41 -27.48 12.11
CA LEU A 89 -10.63 -26.05 11.98
C LEU A 89 -9.48 -25.25 12.60
N GLY A 90 -8.86 -24.39 11.83
CA GLY A 90 -7.95 -23.36 12.29
C GLY A 90 -8.68 -22.06 12.68
N ILE A 91 -8.40 -20.97 11.96
CA ILE A 91 -9.02 -19.64 12.13
C ILE A 91 -9.59 -19.14 10.80
N GLY A 92 -10.60 -18.25 10.88
CA GLY A 92 -11.31 -17.72 9.73
C GLY A 92 -11.67 -16.24 9.83
N PRO A 93 -10.70 -15.31 9.93
CA PRO A 93 -10.97 -13.89 10.07
C PRO A 93 -11.45 -13.27 8.76
N PRO A 94 -12.23 -12.17 8.83
CA PRO A 94 -12.40 -11.27 7.71
C PRO A 94 -11.07 -10.57 7.41
N VAL A 95 -10.87 -10.24 6.14
CA VAL A 95 -9.73 -9.47 5.66
C VAL A 95 -10.25 -8.40 4.69
N THR A 96 -9.39 -7.47 4.30
CA THR A 96 -9.74 -6.44 3.30
C THR A 96 -10.30 -7.13 2.05
N ASP A 97 -11.53 -6.74 1.67
CA ASP A 97 -12.29 -7.24 0.52
C ASP A 97 -12.57 -8.75 0.48
N GLY A 98 -12.37 -9.46 1.61
CA GLY A 98 -12.59 -10.89 1.63
C GLY A 98 -12.55 -11.55 3.00
N PHE A 99 -12.31 -12.83 2.98
CA PHE A 99 -12.11 -13.66 4.17
C PHE A 99 -11.22 -14.85 3.80
N TYR A 100 -10.71 -15.54 4.81
CA TYR A 100 -10.13 -16.87 4.62
C TYR A 100 -10.54 -17.79 5.76
N TYR A 101 -10.25 -19.08 5.60
CA TYR A 101 -10.32 -20.04 6.68
C TYR A 101 -9.21 -21.08 6.51
N ASP A 102 -8.56 -21.44 7.61
CA ASP A 102 -7.48 -22.43 7.65
C ASP A 102 -7.99 -23.79 8.06
N PHE A 103 -7.58 -24.82 7.32
CA PHE A 103 -7.98 -26.21 7.52
C PHE A 103 -6.76 -27.12 7.58
N ASP A 104 -6.76 -28.03 8.55
CA ASP A 104 -5.85 -29.18 8.51
C ASP A 104 -6.58 -30.32 7.79
N VAL A 105 -6.07 -30.66 6.61
CA VAL A 105 -6.62 -31.69 5.71
C VAL A 105 -5.48 -32.49 5.10
N GLU A 106 -5.70 -33.78 4.85
CA GLU A 106 -4.67 -34.65 4.28
C GLU A 106 -4.32 -34.28 2.82
N GLU A 107 -5.33 -33.89 2.02
CA GLU A 107 -5.14 -33.52 0.61
C GLU A 107 -5.47 -32.02 0.40
N PRO A 108 -4.66 -31.29 -0.40
CA PRO A 108 -4.94 -29.91 -0.78
C PRO A 108 -6.25 -29.79 -1.57
N PHE A 109 -6.93 -28.65 -1.42
CA PHE A 109 -8.14 -28.36 -2.17
C PHE A 109 -7.84 -28.20 -3.67
N THR A 110 -8.46 -29.01 -4.52
CA THR A 110 -8.39 -28.86 -5.98
C THR A 110 -9.41 -27.84 -6.49
N PRO A 111 -9.29 -27.35 -7.74
CA PRO A 111 -10.31 -26.48 -8.33
C PRO A 111 -11.72 -27.09 -8.35
N GLU A 112 -11.82 -28.42 -8.50
CA GLU A 112 -13.08 -29.16 -8.43
C GLU A 112 -13.63 -29.16 -7.00
N ALA A 113 -12.77 -29.35 -6.00
CA ALA A 113 -13.15 -29.28 -4.59
C ALA A 113 -13.65 -27.87 -4.23
N MET A 114 -12.99 -26.81 -4.71
CA MET A 114 -13.44 -25.43 -4.51
C MET A 114 -14.86 -25.20 -5.05
N LYS A 115 -15.17 -25.69 -6.25
CA LYS A 115 -16.53 -25.62 -6.81
C LYS A 115 -17.56 -26.43 -6.03
N ALA A 116 -17.15 -27.57 -5.47
CA ALA A 116 -18.02 -28.39 -4.62
C ALA A 116 -18.31 -27.66 -3.28
N LEU A 117 -17.32 -26.97 -2.71
CA LEU A 117 -17.47 -26.15 -1.52
C LEU A 117 -18.44 -24.98 -1.76
N GLU A 118 -18.34 -24.24 -2.84
CA GLU A 118 -19.29 -23.18 -3.18
C GLU A 118 -20.73 -23.69 -3.27
N LYS A 119 -20.93 -24.86 -3.90
CA LYS A 119 -22.27 -25.50 -3.94
C LYS A 119 -22.77 -25.93 -2.57
N ALA A 120 -21.88 -26.33 -1.66
CA ALA A 120 -22.24 -26.64 -0.28
C ALA A 120 -22.60 -25.36 0.51
N MET A 121 -21.81 -24.31 0.35
CA MET A 121 -22.11 -22.99 0.91
C MET A 121 -23.48 -22.47 0.43
N ASP A 122 -23.78 -22.57 -0.87
CA ASP A 122 -25.08 -22.18 -1.42
C ASP A 122 -26.26 -22.91 -0.74
N ARG A 123 -26.09 -24.18 -0.41
CA ARG A 123 -27.12 -24.96 0.31
C ARG A 123 -27.31 -24.42 1.74
N ILE A 124 -26.21 -24.18 2.46
CA ILE A 124 -26.23 -23.65 3.83
C ILE A 124 -26.88 -22.25 3.86
N VAL A 125 -26.48 -21.38 2.93
CA VAL A 125 -27.04 -20.03 2.81
C VAL A 125 -28.57 -20.10 2.59
N ARG A 126 -29.05 -20.97 1.69
CA ARG A 126 -30.51 -21.13 1.41
C ARG A 126 -31.28 -21.68 2.59
N GLN A 127 -30.65 -22.48 3.45
CA GLN A 127 -31.31 -23.02 4.67
C GLN A 127 -31.66 -21.90 5.66
N GLY A 128 -30.91 -20.79 5.68
CA GLY A 128 -31.18 -19.66 6.57
C GLY A 128 -30.97 -20.00 8.05
N GLN A 129 -29.93 -20.79 8.33
CA GLN A 129 -29.55 -21.15 9.71
C GLN A 129 -29.28 -19.88 10.52
N ARG A 130 -29.71 -19.84 11.78
CA ARG A 130 -29.45 -18.71 12.67
C ARG A 130 -28.09 -18.85 13.32
N PHE A 131 -27.32 -17.77 13.38
CA PHE A 131 -26.14 -17.69 14.20
C PHE A 131 -26.54 -17.35 15.63
N VAL A 132 -26.22 -18.22 16.57
CA VAL A 132 -26.59 -18.06 17.99
C VAL A 132 -25.33 -18.06 18.84
N ARG A 133 -25.06 -16.91 19.47
CA ARG A 133 -23.93 -16.72 20.39
C ARG A 133 -24.22 -17.35 21.74
N ARG A 134 -23.29 -18.12 22.26
CA ARG A 134 -23.29 -18.63 23.65
C ARG A 134 -22.00 -18.27 24.34
N VAL A 135 -22.09 -17.75 25.56
CA VAL A 135 -20.95 -17.66 26.48
C VAL A 135 -20.80 -19.00 27.17
N VAL A 136 -19.59 -19.54 27.18
CA VAL A 136 -19.29 -20.87 27.73
C VAL A 136 -18.10 -20.78 28.66
N SER A 137 -18.04 -21.69 29.64
CA SER A 137 -16.85 -21.88 30.46
C SER A 137 -15.73 -22.56 29.66
N GLU A 138 -14.49 -22.46 30.11
CA GLU A 138 -13.35 -23.14 29.50
C GLU A 138 -13.55 -24.67 29.47
N GLU A 139 -14.14 -25.25 30.53
CA GLU A 139 -14.42 -26.67 30.60
C GLU A 139 -15.45 -27.12 29.57
N GLU A 140 -16.53 -26.35 29.39
CA GLU A 140 -17.54 -26.59 28.34
C GLU A 140 -16.96 -26.46 26.94
N ALA A 141 -16.20 -25.37 26.69
CA ALA A 141 -15.57 -25.15 25.37
C ALA A 141 -14.61 -26.29 25.01
N ARG A 142 -13.77 -26.76 25.98
CA ARG A 142 -12.85 -27.88 25.74
C ARG A 142 -13.60 -29.21 25.51
N ALA A 143 -14.71 -29.42 26.22
CA ALA A 143 -15.54 -30.63 26.02
C ALA A 143 -16.22 -30.62 24.67
N GLU A 144 -16.80 -29.47 24.26
CA GLU A 144 -17.51 -29.33 22.98
C GLU A 144 -16.61 -29.36 21.75
N LEU A 145 -15.36 -28.89 21.88
CA LEU A 145 -14.38 -28.79 20.81
C LEU A 145 -13.24 -29.82 20.94
N ALA A 146 -13.47 -30.92 21.66
CA ALA A 146 -12.45 -31.94 21.92
C ALA A 146 -11.84 -32.54 20.62
N GLY A 147 -12.56 -32.48 19.49
CA GLY A 147 -12.10 -32.92 18.18
C GLY A 147 -11.31 -31.90 17.37
N GLU A 148 -11.15 -30.64 17.88
CA GLU A 148 -10.58 -29.52 17.16
C GLU A 148 -9.27 -29.04 17.86
N PRO A 149 -8.11 -29.64 17.53
CA PRO A 149 -6.86 -29.39 18.26
C PRO A 149 -6.41 -27.93 18.22
N TYR A 150 -6.61 -27.25 17.11
CA TYR A 150 -6.22 -25.83 16.98
C TYR A 150 -7.13 -24.91 17.80
N LYS A 151 -8.44 -25.23 17.90
CA LYS A 151 -9.36 -24.49 18.78
C LYS A 151 -9.02 -24.70 20.27
N LEU A 152 -8.61 -25.92 20.65
CA LEU A 152 -8.14 -26.20 22.02
C LEU A 152 -6.87 -25.43 22.37
N GLU A 153 -5.95 -25.26 21.40
CA GLU A 153 -4.76 -24.43 21.59
C GLU A 153 -5.14 -22.95 21.83
N LEU A 154 -6.07 -22.41 21.01
CA LEU A 154 -6.55 -21.04 21.17
C LEU A 154 -7.23 -20.78 22.52
N ILE A 155 -8.00 -21.73 23.05
CA ILE A 155 -8.60 -21.65 24.39
C ILE A 155 -7.51 -21.52 25.47
N GLY A 156 -6.35 -22.18 25.28
CA GLY A 156 -5.23 -22.17 26.25
C GLY A 156 -4.47 -20.84 26.33
N ILE A 157 -4.62 -19.97 25.32
CA ILE A 157 -3.93 -18.68 25.26
C ILE A 157 -4.74 -17.63 26.02
N LYS A 158 -4.68 -17.67 27.36
CA LYS A 158 -5.29 -16.64 28.23
C LYS A 158 -4.42 -15.37 28.22
N GLY A 159 -4.98 -14.28 27.67
CA GLY A 159 -4.66 -12.91 28.08
C GLY A 159 -3.18 -12.53 28.15
N GLY A 160 -2.43 -12.70 27.08
CA GLY A 160 -1.03 -12.31 27.06
C GLY A 160 -0.60 -11.81 25.68
N GLY A 161 -0.37 -10.49 25.58
CA GLY A 161 0.42 -9.88 24.51
C GLY A 161 -0.35 -9.57 23.23
N ALA A 162 -0.55 -8.30 23.02
CA ALA A 162 -1.09 -7.68 21.82
C ALA A 162 -0.10 -7.74 20.64
N GLU A 163 0.32 -8.92 20.20
CA GLU A 163 1.24 -9.03 19.04
C GLU A 163 0.67 -9.82 17.85
N ASP A 164 -0.56 -10.35 17.97
CA ASP A 164 -1.16 -11.10 16.88
C ASP A 164 -2.63 -10.70 16.70
N GLU A 165 -2.87 -9.64 15.92
CA GLU A 165 -4.22 -9.19 15.51
C GLU A 165 -5.01 -10.28 14.75
N SER A 166 -4.33 -11.35 14.34
CA SER A 166 -4.92 -12.51 13.67
C SER A 166 -5.59 -13.50 14.61
N VAL A 167 -5.44 -13.35 15.94
CA VAL A 167 -6.01 -14.29 16.92
C VAL A 167 -7.35 -13.77 17.43
N GLU A 168 -8.44 -14.18 16.80
CA GLU A 168 -9.82 -13.87 17.21
C GLU A 168 -10.25 -14.49 18.56
N VAL A 169 -9.34 -15.09 19.31
CA VAL A 169 -9.64 -15.77 20.58
C VAL A 169 -8.75 -15.24 21.71
N GLY A 170 -9.34 -14.55 22.65
CA GLY A 170 -8.62 -14.02 23.82
C GLY A 170 -9.27 -12.73 24.35
N GLY A 171 -10.48 -12.78 24.85
CA GLY A 171 -11.16 -11.77 25.64
C GLY A 171 -11.50 -12.31 27.01
N ALA A 172 -12.17 -11.52 27.85
CA ALA A 172 -12.62 -11.94 29.16
C ALA A 172 -13.63 -13.11 29.11
N GLU A 173 -14.29 -13.34 27.96
CA GLU A 173 -15.33 -14.36 27.80
C GLU A 173 -15.02 -15.27 26.60
N LEU A 174 -15.17 -16.60 26.78
CA LEU A 174 -15.16 -17.55 25.68
C LEU A 174 -16.55 -17.68 25.08
N THR A 175 -16.62 -17.61 23.75
CA THR A 175 -17.90 -17.69 23.04
C THR A 175 -17.88 -18.73 21.93
N ILE A 176 -18.96 -19.49 21.82
CA ILE A 176 -19.26 -20.42 20.74
C ILE A 176 -20.45 -19.88 19.97
N TYR A 177 -20.36 -19.91 18.65
CA TYR A 177 -21.49 -19.66 17.77
C TYR A 177 -22.02 -20.95 17.19
N ASP A 178 -23.31 -21.18 17.45
CA ASP A 178 -24.06 -22.28 16.89
C ASP A 178 -24.78 -21.87 15.62
N ASN A 179 -24.65 -22.67 14.56
CA ASN A 179 -25.52 -22.58 13.40
C ASN A 179 -26.76 -23.44 13.69
N VAL A 180 -27.91 -22.79 13.91
CA VAL A 180 -29.15 -23.45 14.32
C VAL A 180 -30.12 -23.51 13.14
N ASP A 181 -30.61 -24.71 12.82
CA ASP A 181 -31.65 -24.91 11.80
C ASP A 181 -32.95 -24.21 12.26
N PRO A 182 -33.50 -23.30 11.46
CA PRO A 182 -34.69 -22.54 11.86
C PRO A 182 -35.97 -23.35 11.94
N ARG A 183 -35.99 -24.60 11.41
CA ARG A 183 -37.15 -25.49 11.38
C ARG A 183 -37.16 -26.44 12.55
N SER A 184 -36.03 -27.11 12.82
CA SER A 184 -35.90 -28.10 13.90
C SER A 184 -35.51 -27.42 15.23
N GLY A 185 -34.84 -26.26 15.19
CA GLY A 185 -34.24 -25.64 16.36
C GLY A 185 -32.96 -26.33 16.84
N GLU A 186 -32.42 -27.28 16.10
CA GLU A 186 -31.22 -28.02 16.44
C GLU A 186 -29.96 -27.31 15.95
N THR A 187 -28.88 -27.39 16.74
CA THR A 187 -27.55 -26.96 16.31
C THR A 187 -27.01 -27.95 15.28
N VAL A 188 -26.74 -27.46 14.08
CA VAL A 188 -26.24 -28.28 12.96
C VAL A 188 -24.71 -28.13 12.76
N TRP A 189 -24.13 -27.08 13.29
CA TRP A 189 -22.68 -26.84 13.30
C TRP A 189 -22.32 -25.79 14.34
N LYS A 190 -21.08 -25.73 14.77
CA LYS A 190 -20.60 -24.75 15.74
C LYS A 190 -19.13 -24.44 15.57
N ASP A 191 -18.71 -23.24 16.01
CA ASP A 191 -17.32 -22.82 16.04
C ASP A 191 -17.02 -21.88 17.22
N LEU A 192 -15.76 -21.89 17.65
CA LEU A 192 -15.23 -20.96 18.66
C LEU A 192 -14.84 -19.67 17.96
N CYS A 193 -15.53 -18.58 18.23
CA CYS A 193 -15.17 -17.27 17.75
C CYS A 193 -15.78 -16.14 18.60
N ARG A 194 -15.29 -14.90 18.42
CA ARG A 194 -15.81 -13.73 19.15
C ARG A 194 -17.09 -13.14 18.54
N GLY A 195 -17.30 -13.31 17.27
CA GLY A 195 -18.35 -12.62 16.53
C GLY A 195 -18.04 -11.12 16.31
N PRO A 196 -19.05 -10.29 16.05
CA PRO A 196 -20.43 -10.71 15.80
C PRO A 196 -20.62 -11.36 14.43
N HIS A 197 -21.79 -11.97 14.27
CA HIS A 197 -22.24 -12.58 13.01
C HIS A 197 -23.55 -11.96 12.49
N LEU A 198 -23.84 -12.21 11.21
CA LEU A 198 -25.15 -11.92 10.63
C LEU A 198 -26.26 -12.66 11.42
N PRO A 199 -27.49 -12.15 11.46
CA PRO A 199 -28.60 -12.83 12.11
C PRO A 199 -28.85 -14.26 11.61
N ASN A 200 -28.60 -14.52 10.32
CA ASN A 200 -28.74 -15.84 9.74
C ASN A 200 -27.94 -15.97 8.43
N THR A 201 -27.68 -17.23 8.02
CA THR A 201 -26.87 -17.52 6.81
C THR A 201 -27.49 -17.00 5.52
N ARG A 202 -28.82 -16.82 5.43
CA ARG A 202 -29.49 -16.30 4.22
C ARG A 202 -29.07 -14.86 3.91
N MET A 203 -28.69 -14.10 4.91
CA MET A 203 -28.28 -12.70 4.73
C MET A 203 -26.90 -12.58 4.02
N ILE A 204 -26.12 -13.64 3.93
CA ILE A 204 -24.92 -13.71 3.09
C ILE A 204 -25.28 -13.53 1.60
N GLY A 205 -26.50 -13.94 1.21
CA GLY A 205 -26.97 -13.76 -0.17
C GLY A 205 -26.22 -14.63 -1.18
N ASN A 206 -25.99 -14.05 -2.35
CA ASN A 206 -25.27 -14.68 -3.45
C ASN A 206 -24.08 -13.84 -3.95
N GLY A 207 -23.68 -12.86 -3.14
CA GLY A 207 -22.58 -11.92 -3.42
C GLY A 207 -21.22 -12.45 -2.95
N TYR A 208 -20.95 -13.75 -2.94
CA TYR A 208 -19.68 -14.31 -2.51
C TYR A 208 -19.08 -15.24 -3.56
N ALA A 209 -17.78 -15.47 -3.47
CA ALA A 209 -17.03 -16.43 -4.28
C ALA A 209 -15.78 -16.90 -3.52
N LEU A 210 -15.40 -18.18 -3.73
CA LEU A 210 -14.09 -18.67 -3.33
C LEU A 210 -13.07 -18.30 -4.40
N THR A 211 -11.91 -17.77 -4.00
CA THR A 211 -10.96 -17.19 -4.96
C THR A 211 -9.72 -18.04 -5.20
N ARG A 212 -9.13 -18.58 -4.15
CA ARG A 212 -7.91 -19.40 -4.22
C ARG A 212 -7.73 -20.23 -2.95
N ASN A 213 -6.80 -21.18 -3.01
CA ASN A 213 -6.24 -21.84 -1.85
C ASN A 213 -4.72 -21.71 -1.84
N ALA A 214 -4.12 -21.78 -0.66
CA ALA A 214 -2.67 -21.77 -0.46
C ALA A 214 -2.31 -22.53 0.81
N ALA A 215 -1.08 -23.02 0.88
CA ALA A 215 -0.51 -23.49 2.13
C ALA A 215 -0.19 -22.32 3.05
N ALA A 216 -0.44 -22.45 4.34
CA ALA A 216 -0.12 -21.46 5.35
C ALA A 216 0.32 -22.15 6.65
N TYR A 217 1.41 -21.66 7.26
CA TYR A 217 1.84 -22.18 8.55
C TYR A 217 0.92 -21.69 9.66
N TRP A 218 0.52 -22.59 10.54
CA TRP A 218 -0.27 -22.23 11.71
C TRP A 218 0.38 -21.09 12.50
N ARG A 219 -0.38 -20.03 12.76
CA ARG A 219 0.09 -18.82 13.43
C ARG A 219 1.36 -18.20 12.81
N GLY A 220 1.53 -18.32 11.51
CA GLY A 220 2.62 -17.69 10.76
C GLY A 220 4.03 -18.23 11.06
N SER A 221 4.17 -19.28 11.84
CA SER A 221 5.48 -19.83 12.21
C SER A 221 5.82 -21.08 11.40
N GLU A 222 6.95 -21.08 10.70
CA GLU A 222 7.47 -22.22 9.93
C GLU A 222 7.74 -23.47 10.80
N LYS A 223 7.75 -23.33 12.13
CA LYS A 223 7.91 -24.43 13.10
C LYS A 223 6.60 -25.16 13.37
N ASN A 224 5.47 -24.58 13.00
CA ASN A 224 4.13 -25.10 13.23
C ASN A 224 3.64 -25.90 12.01
N PRO A 225 2.58 -26.71 12.17
CA PRO A 225 1.97 -27.45 11.07
C PRO A 225 1.56 -26.54 9.90
N GLN A 226 1.68 -27.04 8.69
CA GLN A 226 1.23 -26.36 7.49
C GLN A 226 -0.22 -26.73 7.20
N LEU A 227 -1.10 -25.73 7.23
CA LEU A 227 -2.54 -25.85 6.97
C LEU A 227 -2.85 -25.44 5.52
N GLN A 228 -4.05 -25.81 5.07
CA GLN A 228 -4.61 -25.34 3.80
C GLN A 228 -5.53 -24.15 4.07
N ARG A 229 -5.18 -23.00 3.52
CA ARG A 229 -5.95 -21.76 3.62
C ARG A 229 -6.81 -21.59 2.37
N VAL A 230 -8.11 -21.51 2.55
CA VAL A 230 -9.07 -21.20 1.48
C VAL A 230 -9.49 -19.75 1.60
N TYR A 231 -9.29 -18.98 0.53
CA TYR A 231 -9.69 -17.59 0.44
C TYR A 231 -11.01 -17.41 -0.28
N GLY A 232 -11.80 -16.49 0.18
CA GLY A 232 -13.04 -16.05 -0.46
C GLY A 232 -13.22 -14.54 -0.36
N THR A 233 -14.24 -14.06 -1.08
CA THR A 233 -14.70 -12.68 -1.01
C THR A 233 -16.21 -12.66 -0.80
N ALA A 234 -16.75 -11.67 -0.08
CA ALA A 234 -18.18 -11.51 0.12
C ALA A 234 -18.59 -10.04 0.09
N TRP A 235 -19.70 -9.79 -0.60
CA TRP A 235 -20.29 -8.50 -0.89
C TRP A 235 -21.81 -8.55 -0.66
N PRO A 236 -22.46 -7.46 -0.29
CA PRO A 236 -23.91 -7.44 -0.02
C PRO A 236 -24.76 -7.92 -1.21
N THR A 237 -24.29 -7.66 -2.42
CA THR A 237 -25.01 -8.03 -3.65
C THR A 237 -24.10 -8.75 -4.65
N LYS A 238 -24.74 -9.47 -5.58
CA LYS A 238 -24.02 -10.11 -6.69
C LYS A 238 -23.40 -9.10 -7.67
N ASP A 239 -24.01 -7.94 -7.80
CA ASP A 239 -23.49 -6.89 -8.69
C ASP A 239 -22.20 -6.28 -8.10
N GLU A 240 -22.16 -6.01 -6.79
CA GLU A 240 -20.94 -5.57 -6.11
C GLU A 240 -19.82 -6.62 -6.18
N LEU A 241 -20.16 -7.91 -6.04
CA LEU A 241 -19.19 -8.99 -6.27
C LEU A 241 -18.64 -8.94 -7.69
N ARG A 242 -19.50 -8.74 -8.69
CA ARG A 242 -19.08 -8.66 -10.09
C ARG A 242 -18.19 -7.44 -10.33
N GLU A 243 -18.53 -6.30 -9.80
CA GLU A 243 -17.69 -5.10 -9.86
C GLU A 243 -16.31 -5.34 -9.24
N HIS A 244 -16.28 -5.99 -8.08
CA HIS A 244 -15.03 -6.38 -7.43
C HIS A 244 -14.20 -7.32 -8.33
N GLN A 245 -14.82 -8.34 -8.93
CA GLN A 245 -14.13 -9.27 -9.84
C GLN A 245 -13.57 -8.55 -11.07
N VAL A 246 -14.34 -7.64 -11.67
CA VAL A 246 -13.85 -6.79 -12.78
C VAL A 246 -12.65 -5.94 -12.35
N ARG A 247 -12.70 -5.34 -11.14
CA ARG A 247 -11.55 -4.60 -10.61
C ARG A 247 -10.31 -5.47 -10.42
N LEU A 248 -10.48 -6.72 -9.93
CA LEU A 248 -9.37 -7.66 -9.79
C LEU A 248 -8.77 -8.07 -11.13
N GLU A 249 -9.60 -8.35 -12.14
CA GLU A 249 -9.15 -8.66 -13.50
C GLU A 249 -8.39 -7.48 -14.11
N GLU A 250 -8.90 -6.27 -13.93
CA GLU A 250 -8.23 -5.06 -14.40
C GLU A 250 -6.91 -4.83 -13.64
N ALA A 251 -6.88 -5.06 -12.33
CA ALA A 251 -5.65 -4.98 -11.54
C ALA A 251 -4.60 -6.00 -12.02
N ALA A 252 -5.00 -7.24 -12.29
CA ALA A 252 -4.10 -8.27 -12.83
C ALA A 252 -3.59 -7.92 -14.24
N ARG A 253 -4.41 -7.27 -15.07
CA ARG A 253 -4.01 -6.80 -16.39
C ARG A 253 -2.99 -5.66 -16.32
N ARG A 254 -3.08 -4.82 -15.29
CA ARG A 254 -2.19 -3.66 -15.05
C ARG A 254 -0.97 -3.98 -14.21
N ASP A 255 -0.83 -5.20 -13.68
CA ASP A 255 0.27 -5.59 -12.81
C ASP A 255 1.62 -5.18 -13.40
N HIS A 256 2.38 -4.36 -12.66
CA HIS A 256 3.65 -3.79 -13.11
C HIS A 256 4.69 -4.88 -13.46
N ARG A 257 4.63 -6.06 -12.84
CA ARG A 257 5.55 -7.18 -13.12
C ARG A 257 5.30 -7.73 -14.53
N LYS A 258 4.02 -7.86 -14.90
CA LYS A 258 3.60 -8.28 -16.24
C LYS A 258 3.93 -7.22 -17.27
N LEU A 259 3.51 -5.98 -17.03
CA LEU A 259 3.78 -4.86 -17.94
C LEU A 259 5.28 -4.57 -18.05
N GLY A 260 6.03 -4.69 -16.95
CA GLY A 260 7.47 -4.52 -16.94
C GLY A 260 8.20 -5.49 -17.87
N HIS A 261 7.75 -6.76 -17.88
CA HIS A 261 8.26 -7.77 -18.81
C HIS A 261 7.80 -7.50 -20.26
N GLU A 262 6.51 -7.23 -20.50
CA GLU A 262 5.93 -7.01 -21.84
C GLU A 262 6.52 -5.76 -22.53
N LEU A 263 6.82 -4.72 -21.75
CA LEU A 263 7.37 -3.44 -22.24
C LEU A 263 8.89 -3.35 -22.11
N ASP A 264 9.55 -4.38 -21.60
CA ASP A 264 11.00 -4.45 -21.39
C ASP A 264 11.53 -3.31 -20.49
N LEU A 265 10.90 -3.13 -19.30
CA LEU A 265 11.23 -2.02 -18.41
C LEU A 265 12.24 -2.41 -17.32
N PHE A 266 12.08 -3.59 -16.72
CA PHE A 266 12.94 -4.09 -15.63
C PHE A 266 12.83 -5.60 -15.47
N SER A 267 13.77 -6.17 -14.71
CA SER A 267 13.79 -7.58 -14.32
C SER A 267 14.33 -7.77 -12.89
N PHE A 268 14.14 -8.97 -12.36
CA PHE A 268 14.71 -9.45 -11.09
C PHE A 268 15.50 -10.74 -11.38
N PRO A 269 16.76 -10.65 -11.83
CA PRO A 269 17.59 -11.81 -12.08
C PRO A 269 17.90 -12.56 -10.78
N ASP A 270 17.75 -13.88 -10.77
CA ASP A 270 18.04 -14.72 -9.60
C ASP A 270 19.52 -14.63 -9.17
N GLU A 271 20.41 -14.37 -10.13
CA GLU A 271 21.86 -14.28 -9.93
C GLU A 271 22.30 -13.15 -8.99
N ILE A 272 21.52 -12.09 -8.89
CA ILE A 272 21.82 -10.95 -8.00
C ILE A 272 21.09 -11.01 -6.66
N GLY A 273 20.16 -11.95 -6.52
CA GLY A 273 19.37 -12.14 -5.29
C GLY A 273 18.00 -11.46 -5.31
N SER A 274 17.12 -11.95 -4.43
CA SER A 274 15.75 -11.53 -4.36
C SER A 274 15.56 -10.09 -3.89
N GLY A 275 14.64 -9.35 -4.50
CA GLY A 275 14.29 -7.98 -4.11
C GLY A 275 15.28 -6.92 -4.57
N LEU A 276 16.11 -7.24 -5.57
CA LEU A 276 17.02 -6.31 -6.22
C LEU A 276 16.63 -6.17 -7.69
N ALA A 277 16.17 -4.98 -8.08
CA ALA A 277 15.68 -4.70 -9.42
C ALA A 277 16.79 -4.24 -10.37
N VAL A 278 16.74 -4.72 -11.62
CA VAL A 278 17.58 -4.22 -12.72
C VAL A 278 16.65 -3.49 -13.70
N PHE A 279 16.87 -2.20 -13.91
CA PHE A 279 16.14 -1.42 -14.90
C PHE A 279 16.77 -1.60 -16.28
N HIS A 280 15.97 -1.97 -17.27
CA HIS A 280 16.37 -2.07 -18.66
C HIS A 280 16.40 -0.66 -19.33
N PRO A 281 16.94 -0.50 -20.53
CA PRO A 281 17.09 0.84 -21.12
C PRO A 281 15.82 1.67 -21.16
N LYS A 282 14.66 1.08 -21.48
CA LYS A 282 13.37 1.79 -21.48
C LYS A 282 12.93 2.19 -20.08
N GLY A 283 13.05 1.29 -19.12
CA GLY A 283 12.77 1.58 -17.71
C GLY A 283 13.75 2.61 -17.13
N GLY A 284 15.03 2.53 -17.55
CA GLY A 284 16.06 3.49 -17.16
C GLY A 284 15.72 4.92 -17.60
N ILE A 285 15.17 5.09 -18.80
CA ILE A 285 14.72 6.41 -19.28
C ILE A 285 13.55 6.93 -18.45
N ILE A 286 12.52 6.10 -18.17
CA ILE A 286 11.38 6.53 -17.35
C ILE A 286 11.87 6.95 -15.95
N ARG A 287 12.76 6.15 -15.35
CA ARG A 287 13.37 6.47 -14.05
C ARG A 287 14.15 7.79 -14.11
N TYR A 288 14.95 7.99 -15.15
CA TYR A 288 15.71 9.23 -15.38
C TYR A 288 14.77 10.44 -15.44
N GLU A 289 13.69 10.37 -16.21
CA GLU A 289 12.73 11.48 -16.33
C GLU A 289 12.02 11.77 -15.00
N ILE A 290 11.66 10.74 -14.22
CA ILE A 290 11.10 10.91 -12.87
C ILE A 290 12.09 11.65 -11.97
N GLU A 291 13.34 11.19 -11.92
CA GLU A 291 14.37 11.78 -11.06
C GLU A 291 14.76 13.19 -11.52
N GLN A 292 14.85 13.42 -12.84
CA GLN A 292 15.21 14.72 -13.39
C GLN A 292 14.14 15.78 -13.08
N TYR A 293 12.87 15.45 -13.33
CA TYR A 293 11.76 16.32 -13.00
C TYR A 293 11.76 16.68 -11.50
N MET A 294 11.96 15.67 -10.64
CA MET A 294 11.97 15.90 -9.20
C MET A 294 13.16 16.76 -8.75
N ARG A 295 14.36 16.60 -9.36
CA ARG A 295 15.51 17.49 -9.09
C ARG A 295 15.19 18.94 -9.42
N GLU A 296 14.54 19.19 -10.56
CA GLU A 296 14.13 20.53 -10.95
C GLU A 296 13.13 21.13 -9.95
N GLN A 297 12.15 20.34 -9.50
CA GLN A 297 11.19 20.78 -8.49
C GLN A 297 11.84 21.03 -7.14
N LEU A 298 12.77 20.19 -6.68
CA LEU A 298 13.51 20.40 -5.44
C LEU A 298 14.30 21.72 -5.46
N LEU A 299 15.04 21.96 -6.53
CA LEU A 299 15.81 23.23 -6.67
C LEU A 299 14.90 24.46 -6.73
N ALA A 300 13.74 24.35 -7.42
CA ALA A 300 12.75 25.43 -7.50
C ALA A 300 12.09 25.74 -6.14
N HIS A 301 12.13 24.80 -5.19
CA HIS A 301 11.54 24.92 -3.85
C HIS A 301 12.62 25.11 -2.75
N ASP A 302 13.81 25.59 -3.11
CA ASP A 302 14.93 25.91 -2.23
C ASP A 302 15.50 24.71 -1.45
N TYR A 303 15.51 23.52 -2.04
CA TYR A 303 16.23 22.37 -1.50
C TYR A 303 17.68 22.36 -1.96
N GLU A 304 18.58 22.00 -1.06
CA GLU A 304 20.00 21.79 -1.35
C GLU A 304 20.25 20.29 -1.59
N LEU A 305 20.78 19.95 -2.78
CA LEU A 305 21.06 18.56 -3.13
C LEU A 305 22.35 18.09 -2.47
N VAL A 306 22.28 16.94 -1.81
CA VAL A 306 23.41 16.27 -1.15
C VAL A 306 23.57 14.83 -1.63
N TYR A 307 24.74 14.24 -1.34
CA TYR A 307 25.06 12.84 -1.69
C TYR A 307 25.77 12.20 -0.50
N THR A 308 25.27 11.05 -0.07
CA THR A 308 25.83 10.35 1.09
C THR A 308 26.27 8.91 0.73
N PRO A 309 27.29 8.37 1.41
CA PRO A 309 27.80 7.03 1.10
C PRO A 309 26.79 5.95 1.46
N HIS A 310 26.89 4.80 0.78
CA HIS A 310 26.00 3.65 1.00
C HIS A 310 26.37 2.81 2.22
N ILE A 311 27.61 2.91 2.68
CA ILE A 311 28.14 2.16 3.81
C ILE A 311 28.74 3.10 4.85
N THR A 312 28.65 2.73 6.12
CA THR A 312 29.23 3.47 7.23
C THR A 312 29.55 2.56 8.41
N LYS A 313 30.38 3.09 9.35
CA LYS A 313 30.63 2.42 10.62
C LYS A 313 29.39 2.32 11.48
N GLY A 314 29.29 1.24 12.25
CA GLY A 314 28.19 0.97 13.16
C GLY A 314 27.90 2.07 14.17
N ASP A 315 28.92 2.82 14.60
CA ASP A 315 28.79 3.91 15.59
C ASP A 315 27.75 4.98 15.17
N LEU A 316 27.64 5.26 13.86
CA LEU A 316 26.63 6.22 13.38
C LEU A 316 25.22 5.70 13.62
N PHE A 317 24.99 4.41 13.46
CA PHE A 317 23.69 3.78 13.69
C PHE A 317 23.41 3.48 15.16
N LEU A 318 24.43 3.41 16.02
CA LEU A 318 24.28 3.47 17.48
C LEU A 318 23.80 4.86 17.90
N THR A 319 24.47 5.91 17.42
CA THR A 319 24.10 7.32 17.71
C THR A 319 22.64 7.60 17.30
N SER A 320 22.24 7.21 16.11
CA SER A 320 20.87 7.43 15.60
C SER A 320 19.81 6.50 16.19
N GLY A 321 20.22 5.42 16.89
CA GLY A 321 19.31 4.43 17.47
C GLY A 321 18.88 3.31 16.52
N HIS A 322 19.30 3.31 15.27
CA HIS A 322 18.87 2.28 14.30
C HIS A 322 19.30 0.86 14.70
N LEU A 323 20.50 0.67 15.24
CA LEU A 323 20.93 -0.65 15.73
C LEU A 323 20.13 -1.13 16.94
N GLN A 324 19.54 -0.20 17.70
CA GLN A 324 18.74 -0.51 18.87
C GLN A 324 17.27 -0.86 18.52
N TRP A 325 16.69 -0.13 17.55
CA TRP A 325 15.25 -0.17 17.27
C TRP A 325 14.88 -0.74 15.91
N TYR A 326 15.86 -0.88 14.99
CA TYR A 326 15.64 -1.28 13.60
C TYR A 326 16.59 -2.38 13.11
N SER A 327 17.33 -3.02 13.99
CA SER A 327 18.38 -4.02 13.63
C SER A 327 17.87 -5.18 12.77
N GLU A 328 16.65 -5.65 13.00
CA GLU A 328 16.04 -6.74 12.19
C GLU A 328 15.82 -6.36 10.73
N GLY A 329 15.64 -5.06 10.45
CA GLY A 329 15.48 -4.52 9.10
C GLY A 329 16.80 -4.16 8.42
N MET A 330 17.95 -4.39 9.04
CA MET A 330 19.28 -4.08 8.50
C MET A 330 19.95 -5.33 7.96
N PHE A 331 20.70 -5.17 6.85
CA PHE A 331 21.61 -6.22 6.41
C PHE A 331 22.70 -6.45 7.48
N PRO A 332 23.19 -7.70 7.65
CA PRO A 332 24.28 -7.99 8.57
C PRO A 332 25.52 -7.13 8.29
N PRO A 333 26.32 -6.80 9.31
CA PRO A 333 27.51 -6.00 9.11
C PRO A 333 28.58 -6.71 8.29
N MET A 334 29.39 -5.91 7.59
CA MET A 334 30.65 -6.31 7.02
C MET A 334 31.74 -6.05 8.07
N HIS A 335 32.44 -7.11 8.49
CA HIS A 335 33.52 -6.99 9.45
C HIS A 335 34.84 -6.73 8.72
N LEU A 336 35.44 -5.57 8.92
CA LEU A 336 36.63 -5.12 8.19
C LEU A 336 37.77 -4.79 9.13
N ASP A 337 39.01 -4.81 8.58
CA ASP A 337 40.22 -4.35 9.24
C ASP A 337 40.64 -5.15 10.49
N GLU A 338 40.14 -6.37 10.67
CA GLU A 338 40.67 -7.27 11.68
C GLU A 338 42.03 -7.81 11.25
N LEU A 339 42.99 -7.76 12.16
CA LEU A 339 44.29 -8.35 11.96
C LEU A 339 44.50 -9.50 12.94
N GLN A 340 45.00 -10.63 12.41
CA GLN A 340 45.36 -11.80 13.19
C GLN A 340 46.86 -12.08 13.04
N ASP A 341 47.50 -12.64 14.08
CA ASP A 341 48.85 -13.13 14.01
C ASP A 341 48.92 -14.51 13.33
N GLU A 342 50.13 -15.07 13.21
CA GLU A 342 50.37 -16.38 12.61
C GLU A 342 49.68 -17.54 13.36
N ASP A 343 49.35 -17.32 14.63
CA ASP A 343 48.64 -18.27 15.51
C ASP A 343 47.11 -18.10 15.48
N GLY A 344 46.60 -17.12 14.71
CA GLY A 344 45.15 -16.82 14.58
C GLY A 344 44.57 -15.96 15.71
N ASN A 345 45.41 -15.35 16.57
CA ASN A 345 44.95 -14.44 17.60
C ASN A 345 44.69 -13.06 17.00
N VAL A 346 43.59 -12.44 17.38
CA VAL A 346 43.25 -11.08 16.93
C VAL A 346 44.23 -10.08 17.56
N THR A 347 45.09 -9.49 16.73
CA THR A 347 46.05 -8.45 17.14
C THR A 347 45.52 -7.03 16.97
N ARG A 348 44.48 -6.87 16.12
CA ARG A 348 43.73 -5.64 15.95
C ARG A 348 42.27 -6.01 15.77
N GLN A 349 41.39 -5.42 16.60
CA GLN A 349 39.93 -5.55 16.47
C GLN A 349 39.45 -4.96 15.15
N GLY A 350 38.59 -5.70 14.46
CA GLY A 350 37.89 -5.24 13.28
C GLY A 350 36.84 -4.19 13.59
N GLN A 351 36.27 -3.62 12.56
CA GLN A 351 35.19 -2.65 12.64
C GLN A 351 34.01 -3.11 11.79
N ASP A 352 32.81 -2.95 12.34
CA ASP A 352 31.60 -3.28 11.63
C ASP A 352 31.14 -2.12 10.76
N TYR A 353 30.97 -2.38 9.47
CA TYR A 353 30.36 -1.49 8.50
C TYR A 353 29.02 -2.03 8.07
N TYR A 354 28.05 -1.15 7.93
CA TYR A 354 26.68 -1.49 7.56
C TYR A 354 26.29 -0.81 6.25
N LEU A 355 25.44 -1.47 5.46
CA LEU A 355 24.64 -0.80 4.44
C LEU A 355 23.62 0.10 5.11
N LYS A 356 23.45 1.33 4.63
CA LYS A 356 22.51 2.28 5.22
C LYS A 356 21.05 1.85 4.98
N PRO A 357 20.22 1.73 6.04
CA PRO A 357 18.78 1.50 5.91
C PRO A 357 17.99 2.79 5.71
N MET A 358 18.60 3.93 6.06
CA MET A 358 18.03 5.30 5.99
C MET A 358 19.13 6.33 5.77
N ASN A 359 18.76 7.50 5.24
CA ASN A 359 19.70 8.59 4.93
C ASN A 359 19.82 9.62 6.06
N CYS A 360 18.84 9.70 6.96
CA CYS A 360 18.76 10.73 8.01
C CYS A 360 20.03 10.90 8.86
N PRO A 361 20.77 9.87 9.30
CA PRO A 361 21.98 10.08 10.11
C PRO A 361 23.06 10.87 9.38
N PHE A 362 23.16 10.71 8.07
CA PHE A 362 24.16 11.42 7.26
C PHE A 362 23.79 12.89 7.08
N HIS A 363 22.51 13.22 6.88
CA HIS A 363 22.05 14.61 6.81
C HIS A 363 22.28 15.33 8.14
N ASN A 364 22.11 14.64 9.28
CA ASN A 364 22.45 15.17 10.58
C ASN A 364 23.95 15.51 10.70
N LEU A 365 24.84 14.67 10.13
CA LEU A 365 26.26 14.99 10.06
C LEU A 365 26.54 16.23 9.21
N ILE A 366 25.83 16.41 8.09
CA ILE A 366 25.95 17.62 7.25
C ILE A 366 25.50 18.85 8.03
N PHE A 367 24.35 18.79 8.72
CA PHE A 367 23.90 19.89 9.57
C PHE A 367 24.96 20.25 10.62
N ARG A 368 25.49 19.25 11.34
CA ARG A 368 26.46 19.41 12.43
C ARG A 368 27.87 19.77 11.96
N SER A 369 28.19 19.67 10.66
CA SER A 369 29.54 19.88 10.13
C SER A 369 30.12 21.28 10.38
N ARG A 370 29.27 22.25 10.65
CA ARG A 370 29.65 23.62 11.00
C ARG A 370 28.59 24.29 11.90
N GLY A 371 28.95 25.40 12.53
CA GLY A 371 27.97 26.22 13.26
C GLY A 371 26.87 26.74 12.35
N ARG A 372 25.64 26.70 12.82
CA ARG A 372 24.45 27.18 12.10
C ARG A 372 23.87 28.42 12.75
N SER A 373 23.29 29.27 11.93
CA SER A 373 22.55 30.47 12.36
C SER A 373 21.06 30.28 12.04
N TYR A 374 20.19 30.91 12.84
CA TYR A 374 18.75 30.96 12.56
C TYR A 374 18.42 31.50 11.16
N ARG A 375 19.33 32.33 10.57
CA ARG A 375 19.17 32.85 9.21
C ARG A 375 19.35 31.82 8.10
N GLU A 376 19.90 30.65 8.44
CA GLU A 376 20.08 29.53 7.51
C GLU A 376 18.91 28.54 7.60
N LEU A 377 17.94 28.79 8.48
CA LEU A 377 16.75 27.95 8.65
C LEU A 377 15.55 28.61 7.92
N PRO A 378 14.68 27.80 7.33
CA PRO A 378 14.74 26.34 7.20
C PRO A 378 15.89 25.88 6.29
N LEU A 379 16.71 24.93 6.74
CA LEU A 379 17.69 24.23 5.90
C LEU A 379 17.07 22.95 5.34
N ARG A 380 16.94 22.86 4.02
CA ARG A 380 16.28 21.76 3.32
C ARG A 380 17.30 20.93 2.54
N LEU A 381 17.74 19.81 3.09
CA LEU A 381 18.67 18.89 2.44
C LEU A 381 17.89 17.78 1.74
N ALA A 382 18.21 17.47 0.49
CA ALA A 382 17.57 16.41 -0.26
C ALA A 382 18.58 15.57 -1.04
N GLU A 383 18.30 14.26 -1.17
CA GLU A 383 19.05 13.36 -2.04
C GLU A 383 18.15 12.26 -2.64
N PHE A 384 18.53 11.76 -3.81
CA PHE A 384 18.09 10.45 -4.29
C PHE A 384 18.96 9.40 -3.61
N GLY A 385 18.61 9.05 -2.38
CA GLY A 385 19.41 8.22 -1.51
C GLY A 385 19.02 6.75 -1.63
N THR A 386 19.92 5.91 -2.17
CA THR A 386 19.71 4.47 -2.18
C THR A 386 19.96 3.90 -0.80
N VAL A 387 18.98 3.17 -0.28
CA VAL A 387 19.02 2.51 1.03
C VAL A 387 18.72 1.02 0.88
N TYR A 388 19.12 0.24 1.88
CA TYR A 388 19.06 -1.22 1.84
C TYR A 388 18.34 -1.73 3.10
N ARG A 389 17.28 -2.51 2.89
CA ARG A 389 16.47 -3.07 3.98
C ARG A 389 16.38 -4.57 3.85
N TYR A 390 16.65 -5.28 4.93
CA TYR A 390 16.58 -6.74 4.97
C TYR A 390 15.14 -7.21 5.10
N GLU A 391 14.36 -7.02 4.03
CA GLU A 391 12.99 -7.50 3.94
C GLU A 391 12.95 -9.03 3.88
N LYS A 392 12.01 -9.66 4.60
CA LYS A 392 11.81 -11.12 4.54
C LYS A 392 11.37 -11.53 3.13
N SER A 393 11.87 -12.67 2.64
CA SER A 393 11.61 -13.13 1.27
C SER A 393 10.11 -13.22 0.94
N GLY A 394 9.29 -13.67 1.88
CA GLY A 394 7.83 -13.79 1.71
C GLY A 394 7.07 -12.46 1.61
N THR A 395 7.72 -11.34 1.92
CA THR A 395 7.10 -10.00 1.85
C THR A 395 7.46 -9.24 0.58
N LEU A 396 8.40 -9.75 -0.22
CA LEU A 396 8.84 -9.10 -1.46
C LEU A 396 7.73 -9.12 -2.52
N GLN A 397 7.52 -7.99 -3.21
CA GLN A 397 6.45 -7.85 -4.18
C GLN A 397 6.85 -6.93 -5.35
N GLY A 398 7.49 -7.52 -6.39
CA GLY A 398 7.95 -6.75 -7.55
C GLY A 398 8.71 -5.50 -7.12
N LEU A 399 8.42 -4.35 -7.74
CA LEU A 399 9.03 -3.06 -7.38
C LEU A 399 8.36 -2.38 -6.17
N THR A 400 7.19 -2.84 -5.72
CA THR A 400 6.48 -2.20 -4.60
C THR A 400 7.10 -2.51 -3.24
N ARG A 401 7.82 -3.63 -3.12
CA ARG A 401 8.57 -4.00 -1.92
C ARG A 401 9.85 -4.73 -2.28
N VAL A 402 10.96 -4.05 -2.15
CA VAL A 402 12.31 -4.45 -2.57
C VAL A 402 13.30 -4.35 -1.42
N ARG A 403 14.50 -4.92 -1.58
CA ARG A 403 15.59 -4.83 -0.59
C ARG A 403 16.56 -3.69 -0.86
N GLY A 404 16.71 -3.27 -2.11
CA GLY A 404 17.48 -2.09 -2.51
C GLY A 404 16.54 -1.08 -3.14
N LEU A 405 16.40 0.12 -2.57
CA LEU A 405 15.48 1.15 -3.02
C LEU A 405 16.10 2.53 -2.96
N THR A 406 15.71 3.39 -3.88
CA THR A 406 16.15 4.80 -3.91
C THR A 406 15.00 5.69 -3.49
N GLN A 407 15.20 6.45 -2.41
CA GLN A 407 14.23 7.43 -1.92
C GLN A 407 14.55 8.82 -2.46
N ASP A 408 13.54 9.60 -2.77
CA ASP A 408 13.59 11.05 -2.93
C ASP A 408 13.55 11.70 -1.53
N ASP A 409 14.55 11.42 -0.75
CA ASP A 409 14.59 11.68 0.69
C ASP A 409 15.02 13.10 0.98
N ALA A 410 14.31 13.78 1.87
CA ALA A 410 14.65 15.11 2.33
C ALA A 410 14.52 15.22 3.85
N HIS A 411 15.44 16.00 4.42
CA HIS A 411 15.46 16.34 5.84
C HIS A 411 15.54 17.85 5.98
N ILE A 412 14.54 18.41 6.65
CA ILE A 412 14.37 19.84 6.79
C ILE A 412 14.58 20.20 8.26
N TYR A 413 15.51 21.09 8.51
CA TYR A 413 15.81 21.59 9.85
C TYR A 413 15.20 22.97 9.99
N VAL A 414 14.34 23.14 10.99
CA VAL A 414 13.49 24.31 11.13
C VAL A 414 13.49 24.79 12.59
N ALA A 415 13.32 26.09 12.82
CA ALA A 415 13.07 26.62 14.15
C ALA A 415 11.65 26.25 14.61
N GLN A 416 11.45 26.09 15.93
CA GLN A 416 10.16 25.66 16.49
C GLN A 416 8.99 26.55 16.02
N GLU A 417 9.20 27.84 15.96
CA GLU A 417 8.22 28.85 15.55
C GLU A 417 7.79 28.73 14.08
N ASP A 418 8.61 28.11 13.22
CA ASP A 418 8.37 28.02 11.78
C ASP A 418 7.84 26.63 11.34
N VAL A 419 7.69 25.67 12.27
CA VAL A 419 7.30 24.29 11.97
C VAL A 419 5.99 24.22 11.18
N SER A 420 4.96 24.92 11.61
CA SER A 420 3.63 24.86 10.97
C SER A 420 3.66 25.39 9.53
N ALA A 421 4.37 26.50 9.30
CA ALA A 421 4.52 27.07 7.96
C ALA A 421 5.28 26.12 7.03
N GLU A 422 6.32 25.47 7.54
CA GLU A 422 7.12 24.53 6.74
C GLU A 422 6.37 23.24 6.45
N LEU A 423 5.59 22.72 7.39
CA LEU A 423 4.71 21.55 7.16
C LEU A 423 3.66 21.84 6.08
N THR A 424 3.02 23.02 6.12
CA THR A 424 2.06 23.44 5.10
C THR A 424 2.72 23.48 3.72
N ARG A 425 3.88 24.15 3.61
CA ARG A 425 4.64 24.22 2.36
C ARG A 425 5.00 22.83 1.82
N ASN A 426 5.41 21.91 2.71
CA ASN A 426 5.74 20.54 2.33
C ASN A 426 4.54 19.78 1.79
N LEU A 427 3.38 19.89 2.45
CA LEU A 427 2.18 19.21 2.00
C LEU A 427 1.72 19.74 0.64
N GLU A 428 1.70 21.06 0.45
CA GLU A 428 1.37 21.68 -0.84
C GLU A 428 2.30 21.22 -1.95
N PHE A 429 3.61 21.19 -1.69
CA PHE A 429 4.62 20.71 -2.63
C PHE A 429 4.39 19.24 -3.01
N VAL A 430 4.14 18.39 -2.03
CA VAL A 430 3.85 16.96 -2.25
C VAL A 430 2.64 16.78 -3.16
N LEU A 431 1.52 17.45 -2.85
CA LEU A 431 0.29 17.35 -3.61
C LEU A 431 0.44 17.88 -5.04
N GLN A 432 1.17 18.98 -5.22
CA GLN A 432 1.47 19.53 -6.54
C GLN A 432 2.23 18.52 -7.40
N VAL A 433 3.33 17.97 -6.89
CA VAL A 433 4.16 17.01 -7.64
C VAL A 433 3.37 15.76 -8.00
N LEU A 434 2.58 15.21 -7.08
CA LEU A 434 1.77 14.03 -7.39
C LEU A 434 0.72 14.30 -8.49
N ARG A 435 0.09 15.48 -8.49
CA ARG A 435 -0.82 15.90 -9.59
C ARG A 435 -0.11 15.99 -10.94
N ASP A 436 1.13 16.45 -10.96
CA ASP A 436 1.93 16.52 -12.18
C ASP A 436 2.19 15.14 -12.80
N TYR A 437 2.11 14.08 -12.00
CA TYR A 437 2.15 12.68 -12.46
C TYR A 437 0.76 12.08 -12.70
N GLY A 438 -0.31 12.89 -12.67
CA GLY A 438 -1.68 12.44 -12.95
C GLY A 438 -2.38 11.76 -11.78
N LEU A 439 -1.85 11.88 -10.58
CA LEU A 439 -2.49 11.41 -9.34
C LEU A 439 -3.13 12.62 -8.66
N ASP A 440 -4.45 12.66 -8.55
CA ASP A 440 -5.20 13.83 -8.05
C ASP A 440 -6.29 13.49 -7.02
N ASP A 441 -6.58 12.21 -6.79
CA ASP A 441 -7.52 11.74 -5.77
C ASP A 441 -6.75 11.32 -4.50
N PHE A 442 -6.77 12.17 -3.47
CA PHE A 442 -6.00 12.00 -2.24
C PHE A 442 -6.86 12.03 -0.99
N TYR A 443 -6.39 11.33 0.03
CA TYR A 443 -6.73 11.58 1.42
C TYR A 443 -5.47 11.51 2.29
N LEU A 444 -5.57 12.02 3.51
CA LEU A 444 -4.46 12.04 4.46
C LEU A 444 -4.69 11.03 5.57
N GLU A 445 -3.61 10.41 6.03
CA GLU A 445 -3.61 9.52 7.18
C GLU A 445 -2.67 10.09 8.24
N LEU A 446 -3.18 10.32 9.45
CA LEU A 446 -2.40 10.81 10.57
C LEU A 446 -2.06 9.65 11.51
N SER A 447 -0.80 9.21 11.43
CA SER A 447 -0.28 8.15 12.29
C SER A 447 0.26 8.74 13.59
N THR A 448 -0.24 8.23 14.71
CA THR A 448 0.12 8.67 16.06
C THR A 448 0.78 7.55 16.85
N ASN A 449 1.31 7.87 18.02
CA ASN A 449 1.75 6.87 19.00
C ASN A 449 0.54 6.21 19.68
N GLU A 450 0.82 5.11 20.37
CA GLU A 450 -0.11 4.41 21.24
C GLU A 450 0.39 4.52 22.69
N GLU A 451 -0.48 4.94 23.60
CA GLU A 451 -0.14 5.17 24.99
C GLU A 451 0.32 3.86 25.67
N GLY A 452 1.46 3.92 26.37
CA GLY A 452 2.03 2.76 27.06
C GLY A 452 2.80 1.78 26.19
N ASN A 453 2.87 1.98 24.88
CA ASN A 453 3.63 1.13 23.99
C ASN A 453 5.12 1.53 24.01
N PRO A 454 6.05 0.62 24.42
CA PRO A 454 7.47 0.92 24.58
C PRO A 454 8.22 1.16 23.25
N LYS A 455 7.57 0.94 22.12
CA LYS A 455 8.10 1.24 20.79
C LYS A 455 8.37 2.74 20.61
N PHE A 456 7.59 3.61 21.25
CA PHE A 456 7.64 5.06 21.01
C PHE A 456 8.57 5.75 22.00
N VAL A 457 9.47 6.59 21.49
CA VAL A 457 10.52 7.28 22.25
C VAL A 457 10.21 8.78 22.32
N GLY A 458 10.48 9.41 23.49
CA GLY A 458 10.27 10.84 23.71
C GLY A 458 9.26 11.11 24.83
N ALA A 459 9.16 12.39 25.24
CA ALA A 459 8.20 12.80 26.26
C ALA A 459 6.77 12.89 25.67
N PRO A 460 5.72 12.54 26.44
CA PRO A 460 4.33 12.65 25.97
C PRO A 460 3.96 14.02 25.42
N GLU A 461 4.45 15.09 26.07
CA GLU A 461 4.17 16.48 25.68
C GLU A 461 4.74 16.82 24.29
N GLN A 462 5.90 16.25 23.92
CA GLN A 462 6.50 16.42 22.61
C GLN A 462 5.65 15.73 21.52
N TRP A 463 5.12 14.54 21.84
CA TRP A 463 4.22 13.83 20.93
C TRP A 463 2.91 14.59 20.73
N GLU A 464 2.30 15.11 21.78
CA GLU A 464 1.05 15.86 21.72
C GLU A 464 1.22 17.14 20.85
N GLU A 465 2.28 17.93 21.09
CA GLU A 465 2.59 19.13 20.29
C GLU A 465 2.84 18.79 18.82
N ALA A 466 3.57 17.72 18.54
CA ALA A 466 3.87 17.29 17.19
C ALA A 466 2.62 16.77 16.45
N ILE A 467 1.77 15.98 17.12
CA ILE A 467 0.50 15.49 16.57
C ILE A 467 -0.43 16.65 16.25
N GLU A 468 -0.56 17.61 17.16
CA GLU A 468 -1.43 18.76 16.94
C GLU A 468 -0.96 19.64 15.79
N SER A 469 0.36 19.85 15.66
CA SER A 469 0.95 20.58 14.53
C SER A 469 0.63 19.91 13.19
N LEU A 470 0.77 18.58 13.09
CA LEU A 470 0.44 17.81 11.90
C LEU A 470 -1.07 17.83 11.63
N ARG A 471 -1.89 17.64 12.65
CA ARG A 471 -3.36 17.68 12.54
C ARG A 471 -3.85 19.03 12.01
N ALA A 472 -3.35 20.12 12.54
CA ALA A 472 -3.74 21.47 12.12
C ALA A 472 -3.46 21.70 10.63
N VAL A 473 -2.29 21.27 10.13
CA VAL A 473 -1.93 21.37 8.71
C VAL A 473 -2.79 20.46 7.84
N ALA A 474 -3.05 19.21 8.30
CA ALA A 474 -3.90 18.27 7.58
C ALA A 474 -5.34 18.79 7.43
N VAL A 475 -5.94 19.29 8.52
CA VAL A 475 -7.30 19.88 8.50
C VAL A 475 -7.34 21.12 7.59
N ALA A 476 -6.32 21.99 7.66
CA ALA A 476 -6.26 23.19 6.82
C ALA A 476 -6.16 22.87 5.31
N SER A 477 -5.68 21.70 4.93
CA SER A 477 -5.61 21.27 3.53
C SER A 477 -6.99 21.00 2.89
N GLY A 478 -8.05 20.80 3.69
CA GLY A 478 -9.37 20.44 3.24
C GLY A 478 -9.54 19.01 2.72
N LEU A 479 -8.51 18.19 2.79
CA LEU A 479 -8.56 16.77 2.44
C LEU A 479 -9.15 15.94 3.59
N GLU A 480 -9.75 14.79 3.25
CA GLU A 480 -10.19 13.80 4.22
C GLU A 480 -9.01 13.39 5.11
N LEU A 481 -9.19 13.37 6.42
CA LEU A 481 -8.16 12.97 7.39
C LEU A 481 -8.59 11.71 8.14
N VAL A 482 -7.86 10.62 7.92
CA VAL A 482 -8.09 9.32 8.55
C VAL A 482 -7.09 9.15 9.70
N PRO A 483 -7.53 8.82 10.93
CA PRO A 483 -6.64 8.51 12.04
C PRO A 483 -6.02 7.12 11.89
N ASP A 484 -4.72 7.00 12.24
CA ASP A 484 -3.95 5.75 12.28
C ASP A 484 -3.20 5.65 13.63
N PRO A 485 -3.90 5.28 14.72
CA PRO A 485 -3.28 5.12 16.03
C PRO A 485 -2.29 3.95 16.04
N GLY A 486 -1.09 4.17 16.62
CA GLY A 486 -0.02 3.18 16.67
C GLY A 486 0.83 3.07 15.39
N GLY A 487 0.42 3.69 14.29
CA GLY A 487 1.11 3.62 12.99
C GLY A 487 2.32 4.53 12.85
N ALA A 488 2.64 5.36 13.86
CA ALA A 488 3.78 6.26 13.83
C ALA A 488 5.14 5.51 13.86
N ALA A 489 6.20 6.19 13.41
CA ALA A 489 7.55 5.72 13.67
C ALA A 489 7.91 5.86 15.15
N PHE A 490 8.95 5.15 15.59
CA PHE A 490 9.36 5.17 17.00
C PHE A 490 9.78 6.57 17.50
N TYR A 491 10.15 7.47 16.59
CA TYR A 491 10.72 8.78 16.88
C TYR A 491 9.78 9.98 16.62
N GLY A 492 8.58 9.75 16.07
CA GLY A 492 7.64 10.86 15.87
C GLY A 492 6.41 10.51 15.03
N PRO A 493 5.36 11.35 15.09
CA PRO A 493 4.14 11.20 14.32
C PRO A 493 4.35 11.59 12.86
N LYS A 494 3.44 11.14 11.99
CA LYS A 494 3.52 11.41 10.54
C LYS A 494 2.15 11.66 9.91
N ILE A 495 2.16 12.44 8.82
CA ILE A 495 1.10 12.44 7.82
C ILE A 495 1.57 11.58 6.64
N SER A 496 0.73 10.63 6.23
CA SER A 496 0.88 9.91 4.98
C SER A 496 -0.12 10.44 3.96
N VAL A 497 0.34 10.74 2.74
CA VAL A 497 -0.55 11.05 1.61
C VAL A 497 -0.90 9.74 0.92
N GLN A 498 -2.17 9.41 0.95
CA GLN A 498 -2.73 8.26 0.27
C GLN A 498 -3.33 8.71 -1.07
N ALA A 499 -2.97 8.05 -2.17
CA ALA A 499 -3.51 8.35 -3.50
C ALA A 499 -4.30 7.16 -4.03
N ARG A 500 -5.44 7.43 -4.68
CA ARG A 500 -6.20 6.41 -5.41
C ARG A 500 -5.75 6.37 -6.86
N ASP A 501 -5.46 5.17 -7.36
CA ASP A 501 -5.10 4.98 -8.76
C ASP A 501 -6.33 4.93 -9.68
N ALA A 502 -6.08 4.79 -11.00
CA ALA A 502 -7.11 4.78 -12.03
C ALA A 502 -8.19 3.68 -11.87
N ILE A 503 -7.99 2.70 -10.99
CA ILE A 503 -8.96 1.63 -10.69
C ILE A 503 -9.41 1.63 -9.21
N GLY A 504 -9.13 2.74 -8.50
CA GLY A 504 -9.57 2.97 -7.13
C GLY A 504 -8.78 2.25 -6.04
N ARG A 505 -7.59 1.67 -6.35
CA ARG A 505 -6.72 1.11 -5.31
C ARG A 505 -5.98 2.24 -4.61
N THR A 506 -5.88 2.13 -3.29
CA THR A 506 -5.15 3.09 -2.47
C THR A 506 -3.67 2.74 -2.37
N TRP A 507 -2.82 3.75 -2.51
CA TRP A 507 -1.38 3.65 -2.38
C TRP A 507 -0.85 4.73 -1.45
N GLN A 508 -0.11 4.33 -0.42
CA GLN A 508 0.66 5.29 0.36
C GLN A 508 1.80 5.82 -0.53
N MET A 509 1.74 7.12 -0.81
CA MET A 509 2.70 7.81 -1.67
C MET A 509 3.76 8.51 -0.84
N SER A 510 3.37 9.48 -0.07
CA SER A 510 4.30 10.39 0.60
C SER A 510 4.19 10.29 2.11
N THR A 511 5.28 10.63 2.78
CA THR A 511 5.33 10.74 4.24
C THR A 511 5.96 12.07 4.61
N ILE A 512 5.31 12.81 5.51
CA ILE A 512 5.84 14.00 6.19
C ILE A 512 5.82 13.69 7.68
N GLN A 513 6.98 13.70 8.32
CA GLN A 513 7.15 13.21 9.68
C GLN A 513 7.95 14.20 10.52
N LEU A 514 7.46 14.50 11.71
CA LEU A 514 8.19 15.27 12.70
C LEU A 514 9.11 14.38 13.52
N ASP A 515 10.32 14.86 13.76
CA ASP A 515 11.32 14.19 14.59
C ASP A 515 11.97 15.18 15.54
N PHE A 516 11.75 14.99 16.81
CA PHE A 516 12.38 15.73 17.89
C PHE A 516 13.51 14.92 18.57
N ASN A 517 13.67 13.63 18.23
CA ASN A 517 14.59 12.70 18.85
C ASN A 517 15.99 12.73 18.22
N GLN A 518 16.09 12.64 16.89
CA GLN A 518 17.39 12.64 16.22
C GLN A 518 18.17 13.96 16.41
N PRO A 519 17.55 15.16 16.36
CA PRO A 519 18.26 16.40 16.70
C PRO A 519 18.87 16.37 18.09
N GLU A 520 18.24 15.70 19.06
CA GLU A 520 18.80 15.51 20.41
C GLU A 520 19.96 14.54 20.41
N ARG A 521 19.80 13.37 19.82
CA ARG A 521 20.83 12.31 19.80
C ARG A 521 22.10 12.73 19.05
N PHE A 522 21.96 13.59 18.04
CA PHE A 522 23.08 14.16 17.29
C PHE A 522 23.59 15.48 17.86
N GLU A 523 23.03 15.97 18.96
CA GLU A 523 23.37 17.24 19.59
C GLU A 523 23.35 18.40 18.59
N LEU A 524 22.30 18.46 17.75
CA LEU A 524 22.18 19.51 16.74
C LEU A 524 21.81 20.84 17.39
N GLU A 525 22.52 21.90 17.01
CA GLU A 525 22.31 23.26 17.55
C GLU A 525 22.42 24.32 16.46
N TYR A 526 21.63 25.39 16.61
CA TYR A 526 21.80 26.64 15.87
C TYR A 526 21.84 27.83 16.82
N THR A 527 22.44 28.90 16.36
CA THR A 527 22.45 30.16 17.11
C THR A 527 21.21 30.98 16.75
N ALA A 528 20.33 31.22 17.73
CA ALA A 528 19.11 31.99 17.60
C ALA A 528 19.40 33.50 17.48
N SER A 529 18.36 34.30 17.18
CA SER A 529 18.49 35.76 17.00
C SER A 529 18.96 36.51 18.27
N ASP A 530 18.69 35.93 19.43
CA ASP A 530 19.13 36.44 20.75
C ASP A 530 20.54 35.97 21.15
N GLY A 531 21.22 35.20 20.29
CA GLY A 531 22.55 34.64 20.53
C GLY A 531 22.54 33.34 21.32
N SER A 532 21.42 32.89 21.79
CA SER A 532 21.27 31.57 22.48
C SER A 532 21.44 30.39 21.54
N LYS A 533 21.83 29.23 22.09
CA LYS A 533 21.86 27.97 21.37
C LYS A 533 20.51 27.30 21.51
N LYS A 534 19.90 26.96 20.37
CA LYS A 534 18.64 26.23 20.31
C LYS A 534 18.78 24.97 19.46
N ARG A 535 17.93 23.99 19.73
CA ARG A 535 17.84 22.75 18.95
C ARG A 535 16.82 22.93 17.82
N PRO A 536 17.12 22.56 16.58
CA PRO A 536 16.14 22.58 15.51
C PRO A 536 15.14 21.44 15.67
N VAL A 537 13.93 21.60 15.11
CA VAL A 537 13.02 20.52 14.79
C VAL A 537 13.42 19.94 13.44
N MET A 538 13.33 18.62 13.29
CA MET A 538 13.63 17.94 12.03
C MET A 538 12.34 17.41 11.40
N ILE A 539 12.16 17.66 10.11
CA ILE A 539 11.07 17.12 9.31
C ILE A 539 11.68 16.15 8.30
N HIS A 540 11.23 14.91 8.33
CA HIS A 540 11.52 13.93 7.28
C HIS A 540 10.45 14.01 6.21
N ARG A 541 10.85 14.00 4.94
CA ARG A 541 9.92 13.96 3.81
C ARG A 541 10.45 12.99 2.76
N ALA A 542 9.64 11.98 2.44
CA ALA A 542 9.77 11.17 1.23
C ALA A 542 8.50 11.37 0.40
N LEU A 543 8.61 11.89 -0.83
CA LEU A 543 7.44 12.20 -1.65
C LEU A 543 6.90 10.96 -2.35
N PHE A 544 7.79 10.15 -2.91
CA PHE A 544 7.43 8.93 -3.65
C PHE A 544 7.52 7.65 -2.79
N GLY A 545 8.00 7.76 -1.56
CA GLY A 545 8.39 6.62 -0.74
C GLY A 545 9.66 5.95 -1.26
N SER A 546 9.65 5.43 -2.47
CA SER A 546 10.84 5.07 -3.27
C SER A 546 10.54 5.22 -4.77
N ILE A 547 11.58 5.44 -5.55
CA ILE A 547 11.47 5.51 -7.01
C ILE A 547 10.96 4.19 -7.60
N GLU A 548 11.41 3.06 -7.07
CA GLU A 548 10.96 1.73 -7.50
C GLU A 548 9.47 1.54 -7.28
N ARG A 549 8.98 1.85 -6.07
CA ARG A 549 7.55 1.77 -5.73
C ARG A 549 6.72 2.72 -6.58
N PHE A 550 7.16 3.95 -6.73
CA PHE A 550 6.49 4.95 -7.55
C PHE A 550 6.42 4.55 -9.01
N PHE A 551 7.52 4.03 -9.56
CA PHE A 551 7.58 3.48 -10.91
C PHE A 551 6.54 2.38 -11.12
N ALA A 552 6.41 1.44 -10.17
CA ALA A 552 5.39 0.40 -10.21
C ALA A 552 3.98 1.00 -10.26
N ILE A 553 3.69 1.94 -9.36
CA ILE A 553 2.37 2.59 -9.24
C ILE A 553 2.02 3.33 -10.54
N LEU A 554 2.95 4.10 -11.11
CA LEU A 554 2.73 4.79 -12.38
C LEU A 554 2.52 3.80 -13.54
N THR A 555 3.29 2.70 -13.57
CA THR A 555 3.12 1.65 -14.59
C THR A 555 1.72 1.06 -14.54
N GLU A 556 1.19 0.79 -13.34
CA GLU A 556 -0.15 0.26 -13.15
C GLU A 556 -1.24 1.31 -13.36
N HIS A 557 -1.03 2.54 -12.90
CA HIS A 557 -1.95 3.66 -13.08
C HIS A 557 -2.21 3.92 -14.56
N TYR A 558 -1.15 4.01 -15.35
CA TYR A 558 -1.21 4.25 -16.79
C TYR A 558 -1.39 2.97 -17.63
N ALA A 559 -1.46 1.79 -17.02
CA ALA A 559 -1.46 0.50 -17.73
C ALA A 559 -0.32 0.40 -18.77
N GLY A 560 0.85 0.97 -18.46
CA GLY A 560 2.01 1.08 -19.33
C GLY A 560 1.93 2.15 -20.42
N ALA A 561 0.79 2.82 -20.59
CA ALA A 561 0.62 3.90 -21.57
C ALA A 561 0.98 5.27 -20.95
N PHE A 562 2.25 5.44 -20.60
CA PHE A 562 2.74 6.67 -19.97
C PHE A 562 2.43 7.93 -20.77
N PRO A 563 2.24 9.10 -20.13
CA PRO A 563 2.16 10.38 -20.82
C PRO A 563 3.43 10.63 -21.64
N VAL A 564 3.34 11.50 -22.64
CA VAL A 564 4.42 11.69 -23.63
C VAL A 564 5.76 12.00 -23.00
N TRP A 565 5.78 12.86 -21.97
CA TRP A 565 7.01 13.27 -21.30
C TRP A 565 7.74 12.14 -20.57
N LEU A 566 7.01 11.12 -20.07
CA LEU A 566 7.57 9.94 -19.41
C LEU A 566 7.83 8.78 -20.39
N SER A 567 7.23 8.79 -21.56
CA SER A 567 7.35 7.68 -22.52
C SER A 567 8.81 7.45 -22.94
N PRO A 568 9.36 6.23 -22.80
CA PRO A 568 10.76 5.98 -23.16
C PRO A 568 11.03 6.17 -24.66
N VAL A 569 10.05 5.82 -25.48
CA VAL A 569 10.00 6.13 -26.91
C VAL A 569 8.77 7.00 -27.13
N GLN A 570 8.97 8.26 -27.51
CA GLN A 570 7.88 9.21 -27.75
C GLN A 570 7.32 9.07 -29.17
N VAL A 571 8.21 8.79 -30.12
CA VAL A 571 7.87 8.62 -31.52
C VAL A 571 8.55 7.39 -32.08
N VAL A 572 7.80 6.58 -32.83
CA VAL A 572 8.38 5.52 -33.66
C VAL A 572 8.10 5.85 -35.14
N GLY A 573 9.15 5.95 -35.93
CA GLY A 573 9.08 6.13 -37.37
C GLY A 573 8.82 4.80 -38.08
N ILE A 574 7.80 4.76 -38.92
CA ILE A 574 7.37 3.57 -39.66
C ILE A 574 7.37 3.91 -41.15
N PRO A 575 8.34 3.44 -41.94
CA PRO A 575 8.30 3.63 -43.39
C PRO A 575 7.28 2.68 -44.04
N ILE A 576 6.52 3.19 -44.99
CA ILE A 576 5.60 2.37 -45.81
C ILE A 576 6.38 1.38 -46.69
N ALA A 577 7.55 1.81 -47.21
CA ALA A 577 8.52 1.00 -47.90
C ALA A 577 9.93 1.50 -47.66
N ASP A 578 10.94 0.65 -47.87
CA ASP A 578 12.34 0.93 -47.52
C ASP A 578 12.91 2.15 -48.29
N GLU A 579 12.37 2.49 -49.47
CA GLU A 579 12.74 3.66 -50.23
C GLU A 579 12.49 4.99 -49.50
N TYR A 580 11.63 5.02 -48.45
CA TYR A 580 11.33 6.20 -47.63
C TYR A 580 12.22 6.30 -46.40
N LEU A 581 13.07 5.30 -46.11
CA LEU A 581 13.99 5.31 -44.97
C LEU A 581 14.90 6.54 -44.96
N PRO A 582 15.55 6.96 -46.05
CA PRO A 582 16.44 8.12 -45.98
C PRO A 582 15.73 9.41 -45.54
N TYR A 583 14.52 9.65 -46.02
CA TYR A 583 13.70 10.79 -45.55
C TYR A 583 13.29 10.64 -44.08
N LEU A 584 12.88 9.45 -43.70
CA LEU A 584 12.48 9.17 -42.32
C LEU A 584 13.66 9.33 -41.32
N GLU A 585 14.87 8.94 -41.73
CA GLU A 585 16.10 9.15 -40.95
C GLU A 585 16.41 10.64 -40.77
N GLU A 586 16.21 11.47 -41.78
CA GLU A 586 16.37 12.92 -41.71
C GLU A 586 15.38 13.52 -40.69
N VAL A 587 14.09 13.17 -40.80
CA VAL A 587 13.03 13.64 -39.89
C VAL A 587 13.28 13.19 -38.45
N VAL A 588 13.61 11.91 -38.21
CA VAL A 588 13.94 11.41 -36.89
C VAL A 588 15.20 12.07 -36.33
N GLY A 589 16.17 12.38 -37.19
CA GLY A 589 17.35 13.18 -36.83
C GLY A 589 16.98 14.57 -36.30
N GLU A 590 16.00 15.24 -36.92
CA GLU A 590 15.48 16.54 -36.50
C GLU A 590 14.74 16.44 -35.16
N LEU A 591 13.88 15.42 -34.99
CA LEU A 591 13.21 15.14 -33.73
C LEU A 591 14.21 14.96 -32.57
N LYS A 592 15.26 14.16 -32.77
CA LYS A 592 16.32 13.94 -31.79
C LYS A 592 17.10 15.21 -31.44
N ARG A 593 17.44 16.04 -32.46
CA ARG A 593 18.07 17.35 -32.20
C ARG A 593 17.17 18.30 -31.40
N SER A 594 15.85 18.13 -31.52
CA SER A 594 14.84 18.87 -30.75
C SER A 594 14.56 18.29 -29.36
N GLY A 595 15.35 17.28 -28.92
CA GLY A 595 15.21 16.66 -27.60
C GLY A 595 14.09 15.60 -27.50
N ILE A 596 13.54 15.16 -28.63
CA ILE A 596 12.47 14.16 -28.69
C ILE A 596 13.08 12.75 -28.79
N ARG A 597 12.62 11.82 -27.94
CA ARG A 597 13.02 10.40 -27.96
C ARG A 597 12.31 9.68 -29.11
N ALA A 598 12.96 9.62 -30.26
CA ALA A 598 12.42 9.03 -31.47
C ALA A 598 13.28 7.85 -31.94
N GLU A 599 12.63 6.81 -32.46
CA GLU A 599 13.25 5.62 -33.03
C GLU A 599 12.66 5.32 -34.41
N ILE A 600 13.33 4.48 -35.19
CA ILE A 600 12.83 3.98 -36.48
C ILE A 600 12.69 2.46 -36.37
N ASP A 601 11.58 1.92 -36.85
CA ASP A 601 11.39 0.48 -37.01
C ASP A 601 12.06 0.02 -38.32
N TYR A 602 13.31 -0.44 -38.22
CA TYR A 602 14.10 -0.99 -39.33
C TYR A 602 13.77 -2.45 -39.66
N SER A 603 12.82 -3.07 -38.99
CA SER A 603 12.47 -4.46 -39.27
C SER A 603 11.99 -4.64 -40.70
N SER A 604 12.15 -5.85 -41.27
CA SER A 604 11.60 -6.22 -42.57
C SER A 604 10.09 -6.53 -42.53
N ASP A 605 9.43 -6.24 -41.40
CA ASP A 605 8.01 -6.49 -41.22
C ASP A 605 7.15 -5.57 -42.08
N ARG A 606 5.96 -6.03 -42.48
CA ARG A 606 4.96 -5.21 -43.15
C ARG A 606 4.49 -4.08 -42.23
N MET A 607 4.13 -2.93 -42.79
CA MET A 607 3.67 -1.72 -42.10
C MET A 607 2.64 -2.03 -40.98
N GLN A 608 1.62 -2.83 -41.28
CA GLN A 608 0.60 -3.20 -40.27
C GLN A 608 1.17 -3.93 -39.07
N LYS A 609 2.21 -4.76 -39.24
CA LYS A 609 2.87 -5.44 -38.15
C LYS A 609 3.72 -4.48 -37.33
N LYS A 610 4.44 -3.55 -37.98
CA LYS A 610 5.17 -2.46 -37.32
C LYS A 610 4.23 -1.60 -36.49
N ILE A 611 3.07 -1.20 -37.02
CA ILE A 611 2.02 -0.47 -36.32
C ILE A 611 1.54 -1.26 -35.11
N ARG A 612 1.24 -2.56 -35.26
CA ARG A 612 0.82 -3.43 -34.17
C ARG A 612 1.88 -3.50 -33.06
N ASN A 613 3.13 -3.68 -33.44
CA ASN A 613 4.26 -3.74 -32.48
C ASN A 613 4.37 -2.42 -31.69
N ALA A 614 4.32 -1.28 -32.36
CA ALA A 614 4.35 0.04 -31.74
C ALA A 614 3.16 0.26 -30.79
N THR A 615 1.96 -0.21 -31.18
CA THR A 615 0.76 -0.16 -30.32
C THR A 615 0.91 -1.03 -29.07
N LEU A 616 1.46 -2.24 -29.19
CA LEU A 616 1.75 -3.12 -28.05
C LEU A 616 2.78 -2.50 -27.10
N GLN A 617 3.77 -1.79 -27.64
CA GLN A 617 4.77 -1.03 -26.87
C GLN A 617 4.25 0.31 -26.35
N LYS A 618 2.97 0.62 -26.52
CA LYS A 618 2.31 1.84 -26.02
C LYS A 618 2.96 3.15 -26.47
N VAL A 619 3.59 3.17 -27.65
CA VAL A 619 4.23 4.38 -28.19
C VAL A 619 3.18 5.45 -28.48
N PRO A 620 3.34 6.71 -28.00
CA PRO A 620 2.34 7.77 -28.16
C PRO A 620 2.13 8.18 -29.62
N PHE A 621 3.22 8.40 -30.36
CA PHE A 621 3.17 8.83 -31.75
C PHE A 621 3.79 7.76 -32.67
N GLN A 622 2.97 7.17 -33.52
CA GLN A 622 3.44 6.32 -34.59
C GLN A 622 3.52 7.19 -35.87
N MET A 623 4.72 7.53 -36.26
CA MET A 623 4.99 8.44 -37.43
C MET A 623 5.16 7.59 -38.66
N ILE A 624 4.13 7.58 -39.51
CA ILE A 624 4.09 6.84 -40.76
C ILE A 624 4.53 7.76 -41.89
N VAL A 625 5.41 7.28 -42.78
CA VAL A 625 5.94 8.05 -43.88
C VAL A 625 5.85 7.25 -45.18
N GLY A 626 5.27 7.87 -46.20
CA GLY A 626 5.18 7.37 -47.54
C GLY A 626 5.59 8.42 -48.59
N GLU A 627 5.30 8.15 -49.85
CA GLU A 627 5.63 9.02 -50.99
C GLU A 627 5.08 10.44 -50.83
N LYS A 628 3.79 10.54 -50.48
CA LYS A 628 3.11 11.84 -50.33
C LYS A 628 3.71 12.67 -49.19
N ASP A 629 4.08 12.02 -48.09
CA ASP A 629 4.68 12.70 -46.94
C ASP A 629 6.07 13.22 -47.30
N ARG A 630 6.91 12.38 -47.93
CA ARG A 630 8.24 12.77 -48.41
C ARG A 630 8.18 13.96 -49.37
N ASP A 631 7.32 13.88 -50.40
CA ASP A 631 7.23 14.91 -51.44
C ASP A 631 6.67 16.24 -50.91
N ALA A 632 5.88 16.19 -49.84
CA ALA A 632 5.33 17.36 -49.16
C ALA A 632 6.19 17.90 -48.01
N GLY A 633 7.31 17.24 -47.64
CA GLY A 633 8.08 17.60 -46.45
C GLY A 633 7.27 17.45 -45.14
N ALA A 634 6.44 16.42 -45.10
CA ALA A 634 5.46 16.18 -44.04
C ALA A 634 5.58 14.77 -43.46
N VAL A 635 4.79 14.49 -42.42
CA VAL A 635 4.63 13.18 -41.80
C VAL A 635 3.15 12.90 -41.50
N SER A 636 2.80 11.65 -41.28
CA SER A 636 1.47 11.24 -40.85
C SER A 636 1.55 10.59 -39.47
N PHE A 637 0.72 11.02 -38.53
CA PHE A 637 0.65 10.42 -37.21
C PHE A 637 -0.53 9.46 -37.07
N ARG A 638 -0.27 8.36 -36.40
CA ARG A 638 -1.27 7.49 -35.80
C ARG A 638 -1.08 7.49 -34.30
N PHE A 639 -2.16 7.75 -33.54
CA PHE A 639 -2.16 7.84 -32.09
C PHE A 639 -2.54 6.50 -31.42
N ARG A 640 -2.39 6.42 -30.11
CA ARG A 640 -2.71 5.23 -29.31
C ARG A 640 -4.17 4.79 -29.44
N ASP A 641 -5.10 5.73 -29.56
CA ASP A 641 -6.53 5.49 -29.77
C ASP A 641 -6.89 5.00 -31.17
N GLY A 642 -5.90 4.97 -32.08
CA GLY A 642 -6.06 4.56 -33.47
C GLY A 642 -6.44 5.69 -34.43
N THR A 643 -6.70 6.90 -33.95
CA THR A 643 -6.93 8.08 -34.80
C THR A 643 -5.69 8.41 -35.60
N GLN A 644 -5.87 9.07 -36.75
CA GLN A 644 -4.80 9.40 -37.66
C GLN A 644 -4.93 10.85 -38.17
N GLU A 645 -3.78 11.49 -38.33
CA GLU A 645 -3.65 12.79 -38.97
C GLU A 645 -2.54 12.71 -40.03
N ASN A 646 -2.85 13.14 -41.22
CA ASN A 646 -1.95 12.97 -42.38
C ASN A 646 -1.42 14.32 -42.85
N GLY A 647 -0.21 14.32 -43.43
CA GLY A 647 0.35 15.48 -44.12
C GLY A 647 0.71 16.63 -43.20
N ILE A 648 1.19 16.33 -41.97
CA ILE A 648 1.61 17.33 -40.99
C ILE A 648 3.03 17.79 -41.37
N PRO A 649 3.28 19.09 -41.60
CA PRO A 649 4.63 19.60 -41.81
C PRO A 649 5.58 19.20 -40.69
N VAL A 650 6.82 18.85 -41.02
CA VAL A 650 7.78 18.34 -40.00
C VAL A 650 7.95 19.32 -38.83
N ALA A 651 8.03 20.63 -39.11
CA ALA A 651 8.15 21.65 -38.06
C ALA A 651 6.94 21.66 -37.11
N ASP A 652 5.71 21.47 -37.63
CA ASP A 652 4.48 21.42 -36.84
C ASP A 652 4.43 20.13 -36.04
N ALA A 653 4.90 19.01 -36.57
CA ALA A 653 5.03 17.74 -35.86
C ALA A 653 5.98 17.86 -34.65
N VAL A 654 7.14 18.50 -34.86
CA VAL A 654 8.10 18.79 -33.77
C VAL A 654 7.46 19.66 -32.67
N ALA A 655 6.79 20.76 -33.09
CA ALA A 655 6.14 21.68 -32.16
C ALA A 655 5.06 20.97 -31.32
N ARG A 656 4.21 20.16 -31.93
CA ARG A 656 3.14 19.41 -31.31
C ARG A 656 3.66 18.40 -30.28
N ILE A 657 4.71 17.64 -30.59
CA ILE A 657 5.29 16.68 -29.65
C ILE A 657 5.89 17.42 -28.46
N ARG A 658 6.61 18.52 -28.71
CA ARG A 658 7.17 19.36 -27.64
C ARG A 658 6.09 19.96 -26.73
N GLU A 659 4.97 20.39 -27.30
CA GLU A 659 3.82 20.87 -26.53
C GLU A 659 3.22 19.76 -25.68
N ALA A 660 3.05 18.55 -26.24
CA ALA A 660 2.57 17.39 -25.48
C ALA A 660 3.52 16.99 -24.33
N VAL A 661 4.84 17.13 -24.53
CA VAL A 661 5.84 16.93 -23.47
C VAL A 661 5.71 18.01 -22.41
N ALA A 662 5.64 19.30 -22.79
CA ALA A 662 5.59 20.43 -21.86
C ALA A 662 4.29 20.47 -21.05
N SER A 663 3.16 20.15 -21.67
CA SER A 663 1.85 20.08 -21.01
C SER A 663 1.61 18.77 -20.24
N LYS A 664 2.56 17.81 -20.28
CA LYS A 664 2.45 16.46 -19.70
C LYS A 664 1.23 15.68 -20.21
N ALA A 665 0.80 15.95 -21.44
CA ALA A 665 -0.39 15.37 -22.03
C ALA A 665 -0.30 13.85 -22.20
N GLN A 666 -1.44 13.20 -22.04
CA GLN A 666 -1.69 11.86 -22.58
C GLN A 666 -2.20 11.99 -24.02
N VAL A 667 -1.61 11.22 -24.92
CA VAL A 667 -1.96 11.19 -26.36
C VAL A 667 -2.27 9.75 -26.78
#